data_cbc086bb545092537d9c4819ff24048b
#
_entry.id   cbc086bb545092537d9c4819ff24048b
#
_cell.length_a   1.000
_cell.length_b   1.000
_cell.length_c   1.000
_cell.angle_alpha   90.00
_cell.angle_beta   90.00
_cell.angle_gamma   90.00
#
_symmetry.space_group_name_H-M   'P 1'
#
loop_
_entity.id
_entity.type
_entity.pdbx_description
1 polymer ?
#
loop_
_entity_poly.entity_id
_entity_poly.type
_entity_poly.pdbx_seq_one_letter_code
_entity_poly.pdbx_strand_id
1 'polypeptide(L)'
;MKIFIVKEHETLRYAAEELLKYLTMMESEITGDICVGSPGAGGIALGLLEDFGLKADDVRDPMIDDVIDLRIKDLHGYIAGSNERSVLMGVYNFLKSAGCRWVRPGKNGEYIPTRKISTHSFTYRRKADYPFRGECSEGAISFEHVRDTVLWLPKVNMNLFMIQHIYPYNQMNRWYKHLENTRMPHEDLSYEACIEYVEKLKKIVKKCGLQLHFLGHDPLNEAIGIRYWKPGDTYNIPEETKKAFALINGKREMFASSPVFTQLCMSQEWIRNAVVNWLVDYLKQNPEVDFLHFWLADHSNNQCECEECVKKTPSDWYVMMLNALDERLTAEGNSAKIVFIMYVDTLWPPIEEKLHNPSRFILVTACGPVMNKPFGERYNGGVPPWVRNKFALPARGLPMIRVFSDAWKSAFDGPRFIFDYVFYTFHYSDPGYMNLTRQLAASVKNFDETGFLGVMSCQTQRAFFPSGLPMSLMGELLFDTSHDTKGLMECYMKDAFGKDYQLATEYLEEISRIFEASLSFDDSDVTFVNDGKTQTTKTGTKSIIGSTKGGDLVATVPDIVDAFSPIIERNLSIANDCQRESWKILAFHREYCKWLSKIYFALSRNSVEQANAYLDELMDHLSQIEPEIHPYFDLVIFKMKMEQMIAGK
;
A
#
# COMPACT_ATOMS: atom_id res chain seq x y z
N MET A 1 8.58 -37.34 -4.24
CA MET A 1 8.61 -36.96 -2.80
C MET A 1 7.19 -36.87 -2.25
N LYS A 2 7.00 -36.78 -0.92
CA LYS A 2 5.68 -36.51 -0.32
C LYS A 2 5.73 -35.18 0.41
N ILE A 3 4.67 -34.38 0.24
CA ILE A 3 4.41 -33.20 1.04
C ILE A 3 3.17 -33.52 1.87
N PHE A 4 3.26 -33.33 3.18
CA PHE A 4 2.17 -33.57 4.10
C PHE A 4 1.61 -32.25 4.59
N ILE A 5 0.28 -32.09 4.55
CA ILE A 5 -0.42 -31.05 5.30
C ILE A 5 -1.02 -31.74 6.54
N VAL A 6 -0.64 -31.28 7.74
CA VAL A 6 -1.03 -31.97 8.98
C VAL A 6 -2.54 -31.96 9.15
N LYS A 7 -3.19 -30.88 8.77
CA LYS A 7 -4.64 -30.70 8.80
C LYS A 7 -5.11 -30.09 7.47
N GLU A 8 -6.27 -30.55 6.96
CA GLU A 8 -6.86 -29.97 5.76
C GLU A 8 -7.24 -28.50 6.00
N HIS A 9 -6.61 -27.61 5.23
CA HIS A 9 -6.86 -26.18 5.23
C HIS A 9 -6.46 -25.60 3.88
N GLU A 10 -7.25 -24.66 3.33
CA GLU A 10 -7.05 -24.11 1.99
C GLU A 10 -5.64 -23.49 1.82
N THR A 11 -5.20 -22.68 2.77
CA THR A 11 -3.87 -22.06 2.73
C THR A 11 -2.74 -23.06 2.84
N LEU A 12 -2.86 -24.11 3.69
CA LEU A 12 -1.84 -25.15 3.81
C LEU A 12 -1.74 -25.97 2.52
N ARG A 13 -2.87 -26.25 1.89
CA ARG A 13 -2.90 -26.94 0.58
C ARG A 13 -2.23 -26.09 -0.48
N TYR A 14 -2.55 -24.78 -0.54
CA TYR A 14 -1.90 -23.86 -1.45
C TYR A 14 -0.39 -23.77 -1.19
N ALA A 15 0.04 -23.70 0.07
CA ALA A 15 1.45 -23.71 0.43
C ALA A 15 2.18 -24.99 -0.06
N ALA A 16 1.52 -26.15 0.06
CA ALA A 16 2.05 -27.43 -0.44
C ALA A 16 2.12 -27.47 -1.98
N GLU A 17 1.11 -26.94 -2.66
CA GLU A 17 1.08 -26.81 -4.13
C GLU A 17 2.20 -25.90 -4.63
N GLU A 18 2.41 -24.73 -4.03
CA GLU A 18 3.49 -23.81 -4.37
C GLU A 18 4.87 -24.44 -4.09
N LEU A 19 5.03 -25.13 -2.95
CA LEU A 19 6.28 -25.83 -2.65
C LEU A 19 6.60 -26.86 -3.73
N LEU A 20 5.66 -27.74 -4.05
CA LEU A 20 5.86 -28.80 -5.06
C LEU A 20 6.15 -28.21 -6.45
N LYS A 21 5.38 -27.20 -6.86
CA LYS A 21 5.53 -26.48 -8.13
C LYS A 21 6.95 -25.95 -8.29
N TYR A 22 7.46 -25.19 -7.33
CA TYR A 22 8.78 -24.57 -7.45
C TYR A 22 9.92 -25.58 -7.33
N LEU A 23 9.79 -26.60 -6.49
CA LEU A 23 10.77 -27.69 -6.43
C LEU A 23 10.88 -28.43 -7.76
N THR A 24 9.76 -28.73 -8.41
CA THR A 24 9.74 -29.37 -9.74
C THR A 24 10.33 -28.45 -10.82
N MET A 25 10.10 -27.14 -10.73
CA MET A 25 10.73 -26.17 -11.66
C MET A 25 12.24 -26.07 -11.47
N MET A 26 12.75 -26.22 -10.23
CA MET A 26 14.19 -26.19 -9.93
C MET A 26 14.91 -27.47 -10.34
N GLU A 27 14.30 -28.62 -10.09
CA GLU A 27 14.83 -29.96 -10.38
C GLU A 27 13.70 -30.83 -10.96
N SER A 28 13.63 -30.94 -12.29
CA SER A 28 12.51 -31.57 -13.03
C SER A 28 12.28 -33.05 -12.69
N GLU A 29 13.26 -33.71 -12.07
CA GLU A 29 13.16 -35.10 -11.60
C GLU A 29 12.32 -35.20 -10.32
N ILE A 30 12.09 -34.09 -9.61
CA ILE A 30 11.22 -34.06 -8.43
C ILE A 30 9.77 -34.14 -8.88
N THR A 31 9.13 -35.25 -8.54
CA THR A 31 7.69 -35.45 -8.62
C THR A 31 7.17 -35.83 -7.24
N GLY A 32 5.91 -35.52 -6.94
CA GLY A 32 5.39 -35.82 -5.62
C GLY A 32 3.89 -35.68 -5.48
N ASP A 33 3.40 -36.18 -4.33
CA ASP A 33 2.01 -36.13 -3.94
C ASP A 33 1.83 -35.27 -2.69
N ILE A 34 0.69 -34.61 -2.60
CA ILE A 34 0.25 -33.88 -1.40
C ILE A 34 -0.69 -34.80 -0.64
N CYS A 35 -0.34 -35.09 0.62
CA CYS A 35 -1.09 -35.99 1.50
C CYS A 35 -1.60 -35.21 2.72
N VAL A 36 -2.75 -35.63 3.26
CA VAL A 36 -3.27 -35.10 4.54
C VAL A 36 -2.87 -36.04 5.67
N GLY A 37 -2.38 -35.51 6.78
CA GLY A 37 -2.02 -36.25 7.98
C GLY A 37 -0.57 -36.06 8.42
N SER A 38 -0.20 -36.71 9.53
CA SER A 38 1.15 -36.63 10.07
C SER A 38 2.16 -37.30 9.15
N PRO A 39 3.39 -36.74 9.00
CA PRO A 39 4.41 -37.38 8.19
C PRO A 39 4.81 -38.74 8.76
N GLY A 40 4.73 -39.76 7.91
CA GLY A 40 5.46 -41.02 8.12
C GLY A 40 6.98 -40.82 7.93
N ALA A 41 7.75 -41.88 7.80
CA ALA A 41 9.18 -41.81 7.55
C ALA A 41 9.45 -41.21 6.15
N GLY A 42 9.49 -39.86 6.02
CA GLY A 42 9.99 -39.18 4.84
C GLY A 42 9.04 -38.15 4.22
N GLY A 43 9.60 -37.03 3.79
CA GLY A 43 8.92 -35.91 3.16
C GLY A 43 8.92 -34.62 3.99
N ILE A 44 8.28 -33.55 3.46
CA ILE A 44 8.14 -32.28 4.15
C ILE A 44 6.72 -32.14 4.69
N ALA A 45 6.59 -31.83 5.98
CA ALA A 45 5.30 -31.60 6.64
C ALA A 45 5.03 -30.09 6.82
N LEU A 46 3.81 -29.65 6.53
CA LEU A 46 3.32 -28.29 6.69
C LEU A 46 2.21 -28.27 7.74
N GLY A 47 2.33 -27.41 8.75
CA GLY A 47 1.35 -27.31 9.83
C GLY A 47 1.62 -26.15 10.77
N LEU A 48 0.84 -26.06 11.84
CA LEU A 48 1.02 -25.03 12.86
C LEU A 48 2.13 -25.43 13.85
N LEU A 49 2.66 -24.48 14.62
CA LEU A 49 3.69 -24.75 15.63
C LEU A 49 3.25 -25.86 16.60
N GLU A 50 2.00 -25.87 17.03
CA GLU A 50 1.43 -26.87 17.93
C GLU A 50 1.42 -28.30 17.35
N ASP A 51 1.24 -28.43 16.04
CA ASP A 51 1.22 -29.74 15.35
C ASP A 51 2.57 -30.48 15.46
N PHE A 52 3.65 -29.71 15.71
CA PHE A 52 5.01 -30.24 15.86
C PHE A 52 5.53 -30.16 17.30
N GLY A 53 4.67 -29.80 18.27
CA GLY A 53 5.07 -29.63 19.67
C GLY A 53 6.08 -28.49 19.88
N LEU A 54 6.08 -27.49 19.00
CA LEU A 54 6.98 -26.33 19.06
C LEU A 54 6.39 -25.25 19.98
N LYS A 55 7.30 -24.51 20.66
CA LYS A 55 6.90 -23.42 21.54
C LYS A 55 6.36 -22.24 20.75
N ALA A 56 5.27 -21.67 21.26
CA ALA A 56 4.60 -20.48 20.73
C ALA A 56 4.58 -19.32 21.77
N ASP A 57 5.54 -19.31 22.70
CA ASP A 57 5.60 -18.31 23.80
C ASP A 57 5.75 -16.86 23.28
N ASP A 58 6.21 -16.70 22.06
CA ASP A 58 6.37 -15.44 21.35
C ASP A 58 5.11 -15.02 20.55
N VAL A 59 4.09 -15.87 20.45
CA VAL A 59 2.80 -15.56 19.80
C VAL A 59 1.82 -15.01 20.83
N ARG A 60 1.43 -13.75 20.69
CA ARG A 60 0.42 -13.11 21.56
C ARG A 60 -0.98 -13.16 20.96
N ASP A 61 -1.07 -12.90 19.68
CA ASP A 61 -2.32 -12.94 18.90
C ASP A 61 -2.03 -13.61 17.54
N PRO A 62 -2.45 -14.87 17.32
CA PRO A 62 -2.21 -15.58 16.06
C PRO A 62 -2.84 -14.89 14.84
N MET A 63 -3.83 -13.99 15.03
CA MET A 63 -4.41 -13.23 13.93
C MET A 63 -3.40 -12.26 13.31
N ILE A 64 -2.46 -11.70 14.12
CA ILE A 64 -1.53 -10.67 13.69
C ILE A 64 -0.05 -11.08 13.76
N ASP A 65 0.32 -12.00 14.68
CA ASP A 65 1.71 -12.43 14.89
C ASP A 65 2.11 -13.54 13.89
N ASP A 66 3.15 -13.28 13.11
CA ASP A 66 3.72 -14.27 12.20
C ASP A 66 5.04 -14.80 12.76
N VAL A 67 5.04 -16.09 13.13
CA VAL A 67 6.22 -16.84 13.51
C VAL A 67 6.41 -17.99 12.53
N ILE A 68 7.60 -18.10 11.96
CA ILE A 68 8.02 -19.19 11.09
C ILE A 68 9.05 -20.03 11.85
N ASP A 69 8.88 -21.35 11.85
CA ASP A 69 9.88 -22.31 12.30
C ASP A 69 9.98 -23.43 11.26
N LEU A 70 11.13 -23.58 10.66
CA LEU A 70 11.32 -24.61 9.66
C LEU A 70 12.66 -25.33 9.83
N ARG A 71 12.65 -26.61 9.58
CA ARG A 71 13.83 -27.45 9.55
C ARG A 71 13.70 -28.49 8.45
N ILE A 72 14.48 -28.30 7.40
CA ILE A 72 14.49 -29.17 6.22
C ILE A 72 15.92 -29.66 6.00
N LYS A 73 16.08 -30.96 5.80
CA LYS A 73 17.34 -31.59 5.40
C LYS A 73 17.04 -32.62 4.34
N ASP A 74 17.68 -32.49 3.17
CA ASP A 74 17.54 -33.44 2.06
C ASP A 74 16.06 -33.72 1.68
N LEU A 75 15.23 -32.67 1.62
CA LEU A 75 13.78 -32.68 1.39
C LEU A 75 12.97 -33.47 2.44
N HIS A 76 13.47 -33.55 3.66
CA HIS A 76 12.78 -34.15 4.81
C HIS A 76 12.72 -33.12 5.95
N GLY A 77 11.59 -33.06 6.65
CA GLY A 77 11.43 -32.18 7.80
C GLY A 77 10.07 -31.50 7.86
N TYR A 78 10.05 -30.29 8.38
CA TYR A 78 8.82 -29.53 8.55
C TYR A 78 8.99 -28.05 8.24
N ILE A 79 7.86 -27.42 7.91
CA ILE A 79 7.65 -25.96 7.88
C ILE A 79 6.44 -25.68 8.76
N ALA A 80 6.66 -25.01 9.88
CA ALA A 80 5.65 -24.67 10.86
C ALA A 80 5.43 -23.15 10.94
N GLY A 81 4.21 -22.75 11.26
CA GLY A 81 3.86 -21.35 11.45
C GLY A 81 2.94 -21.12 12.66
N SER A 82 2.88 -19.88 13.16
CA SER A 82 1.90 -19.47 14.18
C SER A 82 0.47 -19.47 13.65
N ASN A 83 0.32 -19.42 12.34
CA ASN A 83 -0.91 -19.47 11.57
C ASN A 83 -0.59 -19.98 10.16
N GLU A 84 -1.61 -20.26 9.35
CA GLU A 84 -1.46 -20.89 8.04
C GLU A 84 -0.70 -19.99 7.03
N ARG A 85 -0.85 -18.65 7.11
CA ARG A 85 -0.07 -17.73 6.25
C ARG A 85 1.41 -17.75 6.60
N SER A 86 1.76 -17.90 7.88
CA SER A 86 3.15 -18.04 8.31
C SER A 86 3.78 -19.32 7.75
N VAL A 87 3.01 -20.41 7.59
CA VAL A 87 3.46 -21.63 6.90
C VAL A 87 3.73 -21.33 5.42
N LEU A 88 2.83 -20.63 4.73
CA LEU A 88 3.03 -20.22 3.34
C LEU A 88 4.27 -19.35 3.18
N MET A 89 4.48 -18.36 4.07
CA MET A 89 5.70 -17.54 4.09
C MET A 89 6.93 -18.40 4.37
N GLY A 90 6.83 -19.39 5.26
CA GLY A 90 7.89 -20.37 5.54
C GLY A 90 8.30 -21.15 4.29
N VAL A 91 7.33 -21.56 3.46
CA VAL A 91 7.59 -22.18 2.16
C VAL A 91 8.39 -21.24 1.26
N TYR A 92 7.99 -19.99 1.13
CA TYR A 92 8.73 -19.02 0.30
C TYR A 92 10.12 -18.69 0.87
N ASN A 93 10.28 -18.62 2.19
CA ASN A 93 11.59 -18.43 2.81
C ASN A 93 12.52 -19.64 2.57
N PHE A 94 12.01 -20.87 2.60
CA PHE A 94 12.75 -22.05 2.18
C PHE A 94 13.17 -21.96 0.71
N LEU A 95 12.24 -21.63 -0.19
CA LEU A 95 12.53 -21.48 -1.62
C LEU A 95 13.51 -20.32 -1.90
N LYS A 96 13.44 -19.21 -1.15
CA LYS A 96 14.44 -18.12 -1.22
C LYS A 96 15.84 -18.61 -0.82
N SER A 97 15.95 -19.44 0.23
CA SER A 97 17.23 -20.04 0.63
C SER A 97 17.83 -20.94 -0.46
N ALA A 98 16.95 -21.52 -1.29
CA ALA A 98 17.33 -22.32 -2.44
C ALA A 98 17.61 -21.51 -3.71
N GLY A 99 17.41 -20.18 -3.70
CA GLY A 99 17.73 -19.27 -4.79
C GLY A 99 16.56 -18.77 -5.62
N CYS A 100 15.31 -19.16 -5.29
CA CYS A 100 14.12 -18.58 -5.92
C CYS A 100 13.97 -17.10 -5.54
N ARG A 101 13.52 -16.27 -6.48
CA ARG A 101 13.24 -14.83 -6.26
C ARG A 101 11.98 -14.40 -6.99
N TRP A 102 11.32 -13.39 -6.41
CA TRP A 102 10.09 -12.79 -6.96
C TRP A 102 10.26 -11.26 -6.91
N VAL A 103 10.93 -10.71 -7.91
CA VAL A 103 11.35 -9.30 -7.94
C VAL A 103 10.20 -8.32 -8.23
N ARG A 104 9.05 -8.82 -8.69
CA ARG A 104 7.80 -8.08 -8.93
C ARG A 104 6.62 -9.04 -9.04
N PRO A 105 5.37 -8.55 -8.96
CA PRO A 105 4.17 -9.35 -9.20
C PRO A 105 4.15 -9.99 -10.59
N GLY A 106 3.45 -11.11 -10.69
CA GLY A 106 3.25 -11.84 -11.95
C GLY A 106 4.41 -12.72 -12.37
N LYS A 107 4.15 -13.52 -13.40
CA LYS A 107 5.10 -14.54 -13.88
C LYS A 107 6.45 -13.96 -14.36
N ASN A 108 6.41 -12.78 -14.97
CA ASN A 108 7.63 -12.12 -15.47
C ASN A 108 8.53 -11.58 -14.32
N GLY A 109 8.07 -11.64 -13.07
CA GLY A 109 8.85 -11.31 -11.89
C GLY A 109 9.50 -12.51 -11.20
N GLU A 110 9.30 -13.73 -11.69
CA GLU A 110 9.79 -14.95 -11.07
C GLU A 110 11.16 -15.36 -11.63
N TYR A 111 12.18 -15.37 -10.77
CA TYR A 111 13.48 -15.96 -11.04
C TYR A 111 13.59 -17.30 -10.32
N ILE A 112 13.54 -18.41 -11.07
CA ILE A 112 13.61 -19.78 -10.53
C ILE A 112 14.85 -20.45 -11.11
N PRO A 113 15.90 -20.69 -10.30
CA PRO A 113 17.13 -21.31 -10.79
C PRO A 113 16.95 -22.80 -11.02
N THR A 114 17.46 -23.33 -12.13
CA THR A 114 17.62 -24.76 -12.32
C THR A 114 18.83 -25.24 -11.52
N ARG A 115 18.59 -26.01 -10.46
CA ARG A 115 19.64 -26.56 -9.60
C ARG A 115 19.15 -27.78 -8.83
N LYS A 116 20.10 -28.62 -8.43
CA LYS A 116 19.81 -29.74 -7.54
C LYS A 116 19.40 -29.23 -6.15
N ILE A 117 18.18 -29.52 -5.75
CA ILE A 117 17.58 -29.10 -4.46
C ILE A 117 17.42 -30.27 -3.49
N SER A 118 17.49 -31.51 -4.00
CA SER A 118 17.32 -32.75 -3.22
C SER A 118 18.34 -32.93 -2.08
N THR A 119 19.44 -32.18 -2.10
CA THR A 119 20.47 -32.15 -1.03
C THR A 119 20.52 -30.84 -0.26
N HIS A 120 19.55 -29.92 -0.50
CA HIS A 120 19.50 -28.64 0.18
C HIS A 120 18.99 -28.79 1.62
N SER A 121 19.65 -28.09 2.53
CA SER A 121 19.29 -28.10 3.95
C SER A 121 19.14 -26.67 4.44
N PHE A 122 18.07 -26.37 5.18
CA PHE A 122 17.81 -25.07 5.73
C PHE A 122 17.07 -25.18 7.06
N THR A 123 17.55 -24.43 8.05
CA THR A 123 16.91 -24.30 9.37
C THR A 123 16.74 -22.82 9.65
N TYR A 124 15.52 -22.43 10.01
CA TYR A 124 15.19 -21.03 10.23
C TYR A 124 14.04 -20.90 11.22
N ARG A 125 14.20 -20.01 12.21
CA ARG A 125 13.10 -19.57 13.08
C ARG A 125 13.14 -18.06 13.20
N ARG A 126 12.00 -17.43 12.96
CA ARG A 126 11.85 -15.98 13.11
C ARG A 126 10.40 -15.62 13.43
N LYS A 127 10.20 -14.67 14.35
CA LYS A 127 8.99 -13.87 14.49
C LYS A 127 9.15 -12.60 13.68
N ALA A 128 8.13 -12.20 12.94
CA ALA A 128 8.12 -10.90 12.27
C ALA A 128 8.23 -9.76 13.28
N ASP A 129 9.07 -8.78 13.02
CA ASP A 129 9.22 -7.62 13.91
C ASP A 129 7.96 -6.76 13.93
N TYR A 130 7.31 -6.59 12.77
CA TYR A 130 6.07 -5.82 12.66
C TYR A 130 4.91 -6.69 12.19
N PRO A 131 3.76 -6.69 12.92
CA PRO A 131 2.60 -7.52 12.59
C PRO A 131 1.78 -7.02 11.39
N PHE A 132 1.87 -5.73 11.00
CA PHE A 132 1.14 -5.16 9.87
C PHE A 132 2.08 -4.84 8.72
N ARG A 133 1.99 -5.60 7.63
CA ARG A 133 2.92 -5.52 6.49
C ARG A 133 2.16 -5.77 5.20
N GLY A 134 1.84 -4.72 4.44
CA GLY A 134 1.17 -4.91 3.17
C GLY A 134 0.66 -3.62 2.54
N GLU A 135 -0.38 -3.73 1.76
CA GLU A 135 -0.82 -2.63 0.92
C GLU A 135 -2.34 -2.47 0.82
N CYS A 136 -2.74 -1.27 0.43
CA CYS A 136 -4.08 -0.91 0.00
C CYS A 136 -4.02 -0.45 -1.46
N SER A 137 -4.86 -1.02 -2.31
CA SER A 137 -4.97 -0.58 -3.70
C SER A 137 -5.88 0.63 -3.82
N GLU A 138 -5.34 1.74 -4.28
CA GLU A 138 -6.08 2.98 -4.55
C GLU A 138 -5.83 3.50 -5.99
N GLY A 139 -4.93 2.87 -6.71
CA GLY A 139 -4.61 3.18 -8.11
C GLY A 139 -5.49 2.47 -9.12
N ALA A 140 -5.26 2.78 -10.38
CA ALA A 140 -5.93 2.12 -11.50
C ALA A 140 -5.27 0.77 -11.79
N ILE A 141 -6.05 -0.30 -11.70
CA ILE A 141 -5.55 -1.68 -11.79
C ILE A 141 -6.59 -2.61 -12.44
N SER A 142 -6.11 -3.62 -13.15
CA SER A 142 -6.97 -4.72 -13.59
C SER A 142 -7.13 -5.77 -12.50
N PHE A 143 -8.14 -6.62 -12.64
CA PHE A 143 -8.31 -7.78 -11.77
C PHE A 143 -7.07 -8.68 -11.75
N GLU A 144 -6.48 -8.94 -12.91
CA GLU A 144 -5.29 -9.78 -13.06
C GLU A 144 -4.09 -9.19 -12.33
N HIS A 145 -3.91 -7.88 -12.43
CA HIS A 145 -2.80 -7.20 -11.76
C HIS A 145 -2.95 -7.24 -10.23
N VAL A 146 -4.15 -6.96 -9.70
CA VAL A 146 -4.40 -7.09 -8.24
C VAL A 146 -4.21 -8.53 -7.77
N ARG A 147 -4.75 -9.51 -8.52
CA ARG A 147 -4.55 -10.94 -8.22
C ARG A 147 -3.06 -11.28 -8.11
N ASP A 148 -2.28 -10.87 -9.10
CA ASP A 148 -0.85 -11.18 -9.15
C ASP A 148 -0.09 -10.48 -8.01
N THR A 149 -0.52 -9.28 -7.64
CA THR A 149 0.02 -8.56 -6.48
C THR A 149 -0.31 -9.29 -5.17
N VAL A 150 -1.56 -9.67 -4.93
CA VAL A 150 -1.96 -10.43 -3.73
C VAL A 150 -1.18 -11.74 -3.61
N LEU A 151 -0.99 -12.47 -4.72
CA LEU A 151 -0.19 -13.70 -4.76
C LEU A 151 1.31 -13.46 -4.54
N TRP A 152 1.79 -12.24 -4.78
CA TRP A 152 3.18 -11.86 -4.58
C TRP A 152 3.49 -11.44 -3.14
N LEU A 153 2.54 -10.83 -2.42
CA LEU A 153 2.75 -10.31 -1.06
C LEU A 153 3.42 -11.32 -0.10
N PRO A 154 2.95 -12.57 0.06
CA PRO A 154 3.59 -13.52 0.97
C PRO A 154 5.00 -13.93 0.51
N LYS A 155 5.33 -13.79 -0.79
CA LYS A 155 6.65 -14.06 -1.35
C LYS A 155 7.71 -13.05 -0.87
N VAL A 156 7.27 -11.86 -0.49
CA VAL A 156 8.13 -10.80 0.08
C VAL A 156 7.80 -10.52 1.56
N ASN A 157 7.28 -11.53 2.26
CA ASN A 157 6.97 -11.50 3.70
C ASN A 157 5.91 -10.46 4.11
N MET A 158 5.06 -9.99 3.20
CA MET A 158 3.88 -9.18 3.51
C MET A 158 2.69 -10.07 3.87
N ASN A 159 1.78 -9.58 4.75
CA ASN A 159 0.75 -10.41 5.37
C ASN A 159 -0.67 -9.84 5.33
N LEU A 160 -0.87 -8.66 4.78
CA LEU A 160 -2.18 -8.02 4.69
C LEU A 160 -2.45 -7.45 3.29
N PHE A 161 -3.73 -7.40 2.96
CA PHE A 161 -4.22 -6.68 1.78
C PHE A 161 -5.54 -5.97 2.12
N MET A 162 -5.63 -4.68 1.79
CA MET A 162 -6.86 -3.91 1.94
C MET A 162 -7.54 -3.69 0.60
N ILE A 163 -8.80 -4.05 0.53
CA ILE A 163 -9.69 -3.63 -0.53
C ILE A 163 -10.45 -2.40 -0.01
N GLN A 164 -10.05 -1.23 -0.48
CA GLN A 164 -10.74 0.02 -0.17
C GLN A 164 -11.94 0.17 -1.08
N HIS A 165 -13.04 0.58 -0.51
CA HIS A 165 -14.36 0.69 -1.12
C HIS A 165 -15.04 -0.65 -1.45
N ILE A 166 -16.35 -0.68 -1.23
CA ILE A 166 -17.21 -1.82 -1.60
C ILE A 166 -17.24 -1.98 -3.12
N TYR A 167 -17.19 -0.86 -3.81
CA TYR A 167 -17.22 -0.77 -5.27
C TYR A 167 -15.98 0.00 -5.76
N PRO A 168 -14.83 -0.66 -5.94
CA PRO A 168 -13.59 0.00 -6.35
C PRO A 168 -13.61 0.40 -7.85
N TYR A 169 -14.77 0.83 -8.34
CA TYR A 169 -14.99 1.20 -9.72
C TYR A 169 -14.05 2.35 -10.17
N ASN A 170 -13.88 3.36 -9.30
CA ASN A 170 -13.07 4.52 -9.65
C ASN A 170 -11.58 4.17 -9.80
N GLN A 171 -11.10 3.20 -9.02
CA GLN A 171 -9.74 2.70 -9.08
C GLN A 171 -9.53 1.85 -10.35
N MET A 172 -10.40 0.85 -10.57
CA MET A 172 -10.28 -0.07 -11.70
C MET A 172 -10.59 0.58 -13.05
N ASN A 173 -11.61 1.45 -13.09
CA ASN A 173 -12.08 2.07 -14.34
C ASN A 173 -10.97 2.85 -15.06
N ARG A 174 -10.05 3.49 -14.35
CA ARG A 174 -8.91 4.20 -14.95
C ARG A 174 -7.99 3.27 -15.75
N TRP A 175 -7.83 2.03 -15.30
CA TRP A 175 -7.07 1.01 -16.04
C TRP A 175 -7.74 0.69 -17.39
N TYR A 176 -9.04 0.35 -17.35
CA TYR A 176 -9.78 -0.11 -18.53
C TYR A 176 -10.05 1.02 -19.52
N LYS A 177 -10.21 2.24 -19.02
CA LYS A 177 -10.49 3.41 -19.88
C LYS A 177 -9.25 4.09 -20.45
N HIS A 178 -8.04 3.77 -19.99
CA HIS A 178 -6.83 4.43 -20.47
C HIS A 178 -6.96 5.96 -20.54
N LEU A 179 -7.43 6.60 -19.46
CA LEU A 179 -7.94 7.97 -19.46
C LEU A 179 -6.98 9.01 -20.06
N GLU A 180 -5.66 8.80 -19.92
CA GLU A 180 -4.64 9.70 -20.48
C GLU A 180 -4.01 9.16 -21.78
N ASN A 181 -4.62 8.15 -22.40
CA ASN A 181 -4.13 7.56 -23.63
C ASN A 181 -5.23 7.44 -24.70
N THR A 182 -5.27 8.40 -25.62
CA THR A 182 -6.23 8.39 -26.74
C THR A 182 -5.92 7.35 -27.83
N ARG A 183 -4.78 6.66 -27.74
CA ARG A 183 -4.35 5.62 -28.71
C ARG A 183 -4.89 4.25 -28.36
N MET A 184 -5.27 4.03 -27.11
CA MET A 184 -5.84 2.78 -26.63
C MET A 184 -7.37 2.84 -26.67
N PRO A 185 -8.07 1.76 -27.09
CA PRO A 185 -9.51 1.71 -27.03
C PRO A 185 -9.97 1.70 -25.57
N HIS A 186 -11.03 2.44 -25.28
CA HIS A 186 -11.67 2.37 -23.97
C HIS A 186 -12.39 1.03 -23.83
N GLU A 187 -12.21 0.38 -22.71
CA GLU A 187 -12.96 -0.79 -22.31
C GLU A 187 -13.97 -0.39 -21.22
N ASP A 188 -15.23 -0.83 -21.39
CA ASP A 188 -16.24 -0.55 -20.38
C ASP A 188 -16.14 -1.53 -19.22
N LEU A 189 -16.05 -1.00 -18.01
CA LEU A 189 -16.15 -1.74 -16.77
C LEU A 189 -17.48 -1.43 -16.09
N SER A 190 -18.30 -2.45 -15.80
CA SER A 190 -19.55 -2.27 -15.05
C SER A 190 -19.32 -2.37 -13.53
N TYR A 191 -20.27 -1.86 -12.75
CA TYR A 191 -20.25 -2.04 -11.28
C TYR A 191 -20.39 -3.51 -10.90
N GLU A 192 -21.22 -4.27 -11.64
CA GLU A 192 -21.40 -5.70 -11.41
C GLU A 192 -20.10 -6.48 -11.60
N ALA A 193 -19.33 -6.13 -12.65
CA ALA A 193 -17.99 -6.71 -12.84
C ALA A 193 -17.04 -6.35 -11.70
N CYS A 194 -17.08 -5.11 -11.18
CA CYS A 194 -16.29 -4.73 -10.01
C CYS A 194 -16.66 -5.54 -8.77
N ILE A 195 -17.95 -5.75 -8.51
CA ILE A 195 -18.42 -6.56 -7.37
C ILE A 195 -17.93 -8.00 -7.52
N GLU A 196 -18.04 -8.59 -8.71
CA GLU A 196 -17.55 -9.94 -8.98
C GLU A 196 -16.03 -10.04 -8.76
N TYR A 197 -15.27 -9.03 -9.18
CA TYR A 197 -13.83 -8.97 -8.97
C TYR A 197 -13.47 -8.87 -7.49
N VAL A 198 -14.17 -8.06 -6.71
CA VAL A 198 -13.99 -7.97 -5.26
C VAL A 198 -14.21 -9.33 -4.59
N GLU A 199 -15.29 -10.04 -4.93
CA GLU A 199 -15.57 -11.37 -4.37
C GLU A 199 -14.48 -12.41 -4.75
N LYS A 200 -13.95 -12.35 -5.96
CA LYS A 200 -12.82 -13.18 -6.38
C LYS A 200 -11.54 -12.81 -5.61
N LEU A 201 -11.28 -11.51 -5.41
CA LEU A 201 -10.10 -11.03 -4.67
C LEU A 201 -10.14 -11.45 -3.20
N LYS A 202 -11.28 -11.31 -2.52
CA LYS A 202 -11.46 -11.80 -1.14
C LYS A 202 -11.05 -13.28 -1.02
N LYS A 203 -11.52 -14.14 -1.95
CA LYS A 203 -11.15 -15.56 -1.97
C LYS A 203 -9.65 -15.78 -2.16
N ILE A 204 -9.00 -14.97 -3.01
CA ILE A 204 -7.54 -15.08 -3.24
C ILE A 204 -6.77 -14.64 -2.00
N VAL A 205 -7.18 -13.54 -1.35
CA VAL A 205 -6.60 -13.07 -0.09
C VAL A 205 -6.69 -14.15 0.98
N LYS A 206 -7.87 -14.78 1.15
CA LYS A 206 -8.09 -15.84 2.14
C LYS A 206 -7.35 -17.14 1.77
N LYS A 207 -7.27 -17.50 0.49
CA LYS A 207 -6.46 -18.62 0.01
C LYS A 207 -4.98 -18.48 0.41
N CYS A 208 -4.44 -17.26 0.37
CA CYS A 208 -3.08 -16.96 0.85
C CYS A 208 -2.99 -16.83 2.38
N GLY A 209 -4.10 -16.94 3.10
CA GLY A 209 -4.17 -16.72 4.55
C GLY A 209 -3.86 -15.28 4.97
N LEU A 210 -3.83 -14.32 4.04
CA LEU A 210 -3.55 -12.91 4.34
C LEU A 210 -4.68 -12.31 5.19
N GLN A 211 -4.33 -11.33 6.00
CA GLN A 211 -5.30 -10.50 6.71
C GLN A 211 -6.14 -9.74 5.68
N LEU A 212 -7.44 -9.97 5.66
CA LEU A 212 -8.36 -9.24 4.81
C LEU A 212 -8.84 -7.99 5.52
N HIS A 213 -8.30 -6.84 5.11
CA HIS A 213 -8.75 -5.52 5.48
C HIS A 213 -9.77 -5.01 4.46
N PHE A 214 -10.88 -4.46 4.92
CA PHE A 214 -11.96 -4.10 3.99
C PHE A 214 -12.74 -2.85 4.42
N LEU A 215 -13.28 -2.10 3.46
CA LEU A 215 -13.98 -0.83 3.51
C LEU A 215 -13.05 0.40 3.61
N GLY A 216 -13.51 1.43 4.32
CA GLY A 216 -12.88 2.74 4.45
C GLY A 216 -13.96 3.80 4.66
N HIS A 217 -14.16 4.70 3.70
CA HIS A 217 -15.06 5.84 3.81
C HIS A 217 -16.53 5.55 3.44
N ASP A 218 -16.83 4.41 2.81
CA ASP A 218 -18.16 4.07 2.27
C ASP A 218 -19.30 3.95 3.30
N PRO A 219 -19.08 3.52 4.57
CA PRO A 219 -20.18 3.24 5.49
C PRO A 219 -21.17 4.37 5.70
N LEU A 220 -20.71 5.62 5.65
CA LEU A 220 -21.58 6.79 5.82
C LEU A 220 -22.61 6.91 4.68
N ASN A 221 -22.14 6.73 3.44
CA ASN A 221 -22.98 6.86 2.25
C ASN A 221 -23.97 5.69 2.14
N GLU A 222 -23.45 4.48 2.34
CA GLU A 222 -24.22 3.26 2.25
C GLU A 222 -25.35 3.22 3.28
N ALA A 223 -25.09 3.64 4.53
CA ALA A 223 -26.04 3.64 5.61
C ALA A 223 -27.26 4.56 5.35
N ILE A 224 -27.12 5.58 4.51
CA ILE A 224 -28.20 6.49 4.11
C ILE A 224 -28.73 6.22 2.68
N GLY A 225 -28.33 5.08 2.08
CA GLY A 225 -28.84 4.59 0.81
C GLY A 225 -28.21 5.23 -0.44
N ILE A 226 -27.06 5.90 -0.33
CA ILE A 226 -26.32 6.43 -1.48
C ILE A 226 -25.27 5.37 -1.89
N ARG A 227 -25.53 4.70 -3.00
CA ARG A 227 -24.73 3.59 -3.53
C ARG A 227 -24.15 3.90 -4.90
N TYR A 228 -23.16 3.12 -5.32
CA TYR A 228 -22.61 3.15 -6.68
C TYR A 228 -22.11 4.54 -7.11
N TRP A 229 -21.52 5.29 -6.19
CA TRP A 229 -21.04 6.62 -6.53
C TRP A 229 -19.80 6.57 -7.45
N LYS A 230 -19.70 7.54 -8.37
CA LYS A 230 -18.50 7.79 -9.17
C LYS A 230 -18.26 9.29 -9.33
N PRO A 231 -17.01 9.73 -9.52
CA PRO A 231 -16.73 11.14 -9.77
C PRO A 231 -17.50 11.69 -10.97
N GLY A 232 -18.06 12.88 -10.81
CA GLY A 232 -18.80 13.57 -11.86
C GLY A 232 -20.26 13.12 -12.03
N ASP A 233 -20.75 12.12 -11.30
CA ASP A 233 -22.16 11.75 -11.34
C ASP A 233 -23.05 12.84 -10.74
N THR A 234 -24.23 12.98 -11.32
CA THR A 234 -25.29 13.82 -10.76
C THR A 234 -26.22 12.97 -9.92
N TYR A 235 -26.35 13.32 -8.64
CA TYR A 235 -27.20 12.61 -7.69
C TYR A 235 -28.51 13.35 -7.46
N ASN A 236 -29.61 12.68 -7.70
CA ASN A 236 -30.93 13.17 -7.29
C ASN A 236 -31.21 12.68 -5.86
N ILE A 237 -30.72 13.42 -4.87
CA ILE A 237 -30.87 13.07 -3.46
C ILE A 237 -32.23 13.54 -2.94
N PRO A 238 -33.07 12.63 -2.40
CA PRO A 238 -34.32 13.02 -1.77
C PRO A 238 -34.10 14.00 -0.61
N GLU A 239 -35.01 14.96 -0.44
CA GLU A 239 -34.93 15.95 0.66
C GLU A 239 -34.89 15.29 2.05
N GLU A 240 -35.54 14.13 2.21
CA GLU A 240 -35.48 13.37 3.44
C GLU A 240 -34.06 12.86 3.74
N THR A 241 -33.36 12.35 2.72
CA THR A 241 -31.95 11.91 2.85
C THR A 241 -31.00 13.09 3.14
N LYS A 242 -31.28 14.28 2.59
CA LYS A 242 -30.49 15.49 2.88
C LYS A 242 -30.51 15.89 4.35
N LYS A 243 -31.56 15.52 5.10
CA LYS A 243 -31.62 15.74 6.55
C LYS A 243 -30.48 15.03 7.31
N ALA A 244 -29.94 13.96 6.75
CA ALA A 244 -28.78 13.26 7.30
C ALA A 244 -27.47 14.02 7.15
N PHE A 245 -27.36 14.88 6.14
CA PHE A 245 -26.09 15.58 5.84
C PHE A 245 -25.73 16.59 6.93
N ALA A 246 -24.43 16.82 7.05
CA ALA A 246 -23.89 17.88 7.88
C ALA A 246 -24.50 19.26 7.48
N LEU A 247 -24.84 20.07 8.48
CA LEU A 247 -25.19 21.46 8.26
C LEU A 247 -23.91 22.28 8.13
N ILE A 248 -23.64 22.83 6.96
CA ILE A 248 -22.43 23.61 6.67
C ILE A 248 -22.87 24.92 6.03
N ASN A 249 -22.44 26.06 6.57
CA ASN A 249 -22.84 27.39 6.08
C ASN A 249 -24.38 27.51 5.93
N GLY A 250 -25.13 26.96 6.86
CA GLY A 250 -26.60 27.02 6.88
C GLY A 250 -27.33 26.07 5.91
N LYS A 251 -26.61 25.17 5.22
CA LYS A 251 -27.19 24.24 4.25
C LYS A 251 -26.87 22.78 4.57
N ARG A 252 -27.80 21.87 4.21
CA ARG A 252 -27.61 20.42 4.21
C ARG A 252 -27.59 19.94 2.77
N GLU A 253 -26.42 19.85 2.21
CA GLU A 253 -26.22 19.44 0.82
C GLU A 253 -24.98 18.53 0.70
N MET A 254 -24.85 17.85 -0.42
CA MET A 254 -23.68 17.02 -0.71
C MET A 254 -22.43 17.90 -0.76
N PHE A 255 -21.43 17.57 0.07
CA PHE A 255 -20.21 18.34 0.16
C PHE A 255 -19.33 18.09 -1.09
N ALA A 256 -18.87 19.17 -1.72
CA ALA A 256 -18.05 19.14 -2.92
C ALA A 256 -18.61 18.20 -4.04
N SER A 257 -19.94 18.07 -4.12
CA SER A 257 -20.65 17.22 -5.07
C SER A 257 -20.21 15.74 -5.05
N SER A 258 -19.70 15.26 -3.89
CA SER A 258 -19.24 13.88 -3.75
C SER A 258 -19.81 13.22 -2.49
N PRO A 259 -20.43 12.03 -2.60
CA PRO A 259 -20.88 11.27 -1.43
C PRO A 259 -19.76 10.99 -0.44
N VAL A 260 -18.61 10.52 -0.92
CA VAL A 260 -17.48 10.12 -0.05
C VAL A 260 -16.89 11.28 0.75
N PHE A 261 -17.08 12.52 0.31
CA PHE A 261 -16.66 13.74 1.01
C PHE A 261 -17.73 14.29 1.97
N THR A 262 -18.94 13.75 1.89
CA THR A 262 -20.11 14.26 2.60
C THR A 262 -20.19 13.68 4.01
N GLN A 263 -19.94 14.54 5.01
CA GLN A 263 -20.11 14.17 6.41
C GLN A 263 -21.60 14.19 6.81
N LEU A 264 -21.94 13.36 7.78
CA LEU A 264 -23.30 13.27 8.31
C LEU A 264 -23.46 14.10 9.60
N CYS A 265 -24.72 14.38 9.96
CA CYS A 265 -25.08 15.08 11.20
C CYS A 265 -25.04 14.11 12.39
N MET A 266 -23.85 13.90 12.97
CA MET A 266 -23.58 12.87 13.97
C MET A 266 -24.32 13.05 15.31
N SER A 267 -24.87 14.23 15.61
CA SER A 267 -25.72 14.44 16.78
C SER A 267 -27.08 13.73 16.69
N GLN A 268 -27.52 13.38 15.47
CA GLN A 268 -28.76 12.65 15.27
C GLN A 268 -28.55 11.15 15.55
N GLU A 269 -29.23 10.65 16.60
CA GLU A 269 -29.06 9.25 17.04
C GLU A 269 -29.42 8.24 15.95
N TRP A 270 -30.51 8.51 15.21
CA TRP A 270 -30.92 7.60 14.12
C TRP A 270 -29.86 7.43 13.04
N ILE A 271 -29.06 8.48 12.76
CA ILE A 271 -27.94 8.41 11.79
C ILE A 271 -26.83 7.52 12.33
N ARG A 272 -26.40 7.75 13.57
CA ARG A 272 -25.38 6.89 14.19
C ARG A 272 -25.82 5.44 14.23
N ASN A 273 -27.09 5.20 14.60
CA ASN A 273 -27.66 3.84 14.60
C ASN A 273 -27.72 3.24 13.18
N ALA A 274 -28.08 4.02 12.18
CA ALA A 274 -28.09 3.55 10.79
C ALA A 274 -26.68 3.11 10.33
N VAL A 275 -25.66 3.90 10.60
CA VAL A 275 -24.26 3.57 10.26
C VAL A 275 -23.81 2.31 11.00
N VAL A 276 -24.02 2.23 12.31
CA VAL A 276 -23.62 1.07 13.11
C VAL A 276 -24.37 -0.19 12.67
N ASN A 277 -25.68 -0.11 12.43
CA ASN A 277 -26.47 -1.25 11.97
C ASN A 277 -26.00 -1.73 10.62
N TRP A 278 -25.72 -0.81 9.69
CA TRP A 278 -25.23 -1.15 8.36
C TRP A 278 -23.89 -1.91 8.44
N LEU A 279 -22.95 -1.46 9.29
CA LEU A 279 -21.65 -2.12 9.50
C LEU A 279 -21.80 -3.53 10.11
N VAL A 280 -22.71 -3.68 11.08
CA VAL A 280 -23.00 -4.99 11.69
C VAL A 280 -23.59 -5.94 10.65
N ASP A 281 -24.58 -5.49 9.87
CA ASP A 281 -25.22 -6.29 8.83
C ASP A 281 -24.23 -6.63 7.70
N TYR A 282 -23.33 -5.70 7.38
CA TYR A 282 -22.26 -5.95 6.42
C TYR A 282 -21.35 -7.09 6.86
N LEU A 283 -20.85 -7.08 8.11
CA LEU A 283 -20.00 -8.15 8.63
C LEU A 283 -20.73 -9.51 8.77
N LYS A 284 -22.03 -9.51 9.01
CA LYS A 284 -22.82 -10.76 8.97
C LYS A 284 -22.85 -11.39 7.57
N GLN A 285 -22.87 -10.55 6.54
CA GLN A 285 -22.89 -10.99 5.14
C GLN A 285 -21.49 -11.30 4.61
N ASN A 286 -20.42 -10.79 5.26
CA ASN A 286 -19.02 -10.92 4.86
C ASN A 286 -18.16 -11.42 6.04
N PRO A 287 -18.38 -12.65 6.52
CA PRO A 287 -17.69 -13.20 7.70
C PRO A 287 -16.20 -13.44 7.48
N GLU A 288 -15.73 -13.39 6.23
CA GLU A 288 -14.32 -13.53 5.86
C GLU A 288 -13.47 -12.27 6.15
N VAL A 289 -14.10 -11.12 6.44
CA VAL A 289 -13.41 -9.87 6.76
C VAL A 289 -12.80 -9.97 8.15
N ASP A 290 -11.48 -9.92 8.24
CA ASP A 290 -10.74 -9.97 9.51
C ASP A 290 -10.66 -8.60 10.19
N PHE A 291 -10.47 -7.54 9.39
CA PHE A 291 -10.25 -6.16 9.83
C PHE A 291 -11.20 -5.21 9.10
N LEU A 292 -12.20 -4.74 9.83
CA LEU A 292 -13.19 -3.79 9.32
C LEU A 292 -12.66 -2.36 9.45
N HIS A 293 -12.38 -1.68 8.35
CA HIS A 293 -12.07 -0.26 8.35
C HIS A 293 -13.34 0.57 8.35
N PHE A 294 -13.57 1.27 9.44
CA PHE A 294 -14.65 2.25 9.53
C PHE A 294 -14.05 3.64 9.62
N TRP A 295 -14.15 4.42 8.55
CA TRP A 295 -13.63 5.76 8.43
C TRP A 295 -14.78 6.77 8.22
N LEU A 296 -14.58 8.01 8.69
CA LEU A 296 -15.48 9.10 8.42
C LEU A 296 -15.30 9.61 6.98
N ALA A 297 -16.04 10.66 6.58
CA ALA A 297 -15.96 11.20 5.23
C ALA A 297 -14.53 11.64 4.85
N ASP A 298 -14.13 11.39 3.61
CA ASP A 298 -12.78 11.62 3.08
C ASP A 298 -12.55 13.10 2.73
N HIS A 299 -12.71 13.98 3.70
CA HIS A 299 -12.43 15.40 3.53
C HIS A 299 -12.27 16.12 4.86
N SER A 300 -11.61 17.29 4.84
CA SER A 300 -11.59 18.25 5.94
C SER A 300 -12.64 19.35 5.76
N ASN A 301 -12.93 20.08 6.81
CA ASN A 301 -13.83 21.24 6.78
C ASN A 301 -15.28 20.93 6.35
N ASN A 302 -15.70 19.69 6.58
CA ASN A 302 -17.03 19.18 6.27
C ASN A 302 -17.87 18.85 7.51
N GLN A 303 -17.47 19.37 8.69
CA GLN A 303 -18.09 19.03 9.98
C GLN A 303 -19.39 19.81 10.19
N CYS A 304 -20.41 19.14 10.70
CA CYS A 304 -21.74 19.72 10.96
C CYS A 304 -21.69 20.87 11.98
N GLU A 305 -22.34 21.99 11.64
CA GLU A 305 -22.40 23.23 12.45
C GLU A 305 -23.73 23.39 13.22
N CYS A 306 -24.58 22.37 13.27
CA CYS A 306 -25.82 22.47 14.03
C CYS A 306 -25.55 22.55 15.56
N GLU A 307 -26.49 23.12 16.31
CA GLU A 307 -26.39 23.41 17.76
C GLU A 307 -25.95 22.18 18.58
N GLU A 308 -26.35 20.98 18.20
CA GLU A 308 -26.00 19.75 18.92
C GLU A 308 -24.62 19.20 18.50
N CYS A 309 -24.28 19.23 17.19
CA CYS A 309 -22.98 18.73 16.73
C CYS A 309 -21.81 19.56 17.25
N VAL A 310 -22.01 20.87 17.47
CA VAL A 310 -20.92 21.75 17.96
C VAL A 310 -20.54 21.50 19.41
N LYS A 311 -21.34 20.75 20.17
CA LYS A 311 -21.08 20.41 21.59
C LYS A 311 -19.92 19.41 21.74
N LYS A 312 -19.60 18.61 20.71
CA LYS A 312 -18.55 17.61 20.74
C LYS A 312 -17.61 17.78 19.53
N THR A 313 -16.39 17.27 19.69
CA THR A 313 -15.41 17.20 18.56
C THR A 313 -15.81 16.09 17.57
N PRO A 314 -15.28 16.11 16.33
CA PRO A 314 -15.46 15.00 15.38
C PRO A 314 -15.00 13.66 15.96
N SER A 315 -13.90 13.64 16.70
CA SER A 315 -13.36 12.43 17.33
C SER A 315 -14.24 11.92 18.48
N ASP A 316 -14.92 12.79 19.25
CA ASP A 316 -15.89 12.35 20.25
C ASP A 316 -17.07 11.63 19.58
N TRP A 317 -17.68 12.21 18.55
CA TRP A 317 -18.75 11.57 17.78
C TRP A 317 -18.31 10.24 17.17
N TYR A 318 -17.08 10.18 16.68
CA TYR A 318 -16.50 8.98 16.08
C TYR A 318 -16.35 7.87 17.12
N VAL A 319 -15.77 8.17 18.27
CA VAL A 319 -15.56 7.20 19.36
C VAL A 319 -16.89 6.68 19.90
N MET A 320 -17.93 7.51 20.01
CA MET A 320 -19.28 7.05 20.35
C MET A 320 -19.80 5.97 19.39
N MET A 321 -19.63 6.18 18.09
CA MET A 321 -20.05 5.17 17.09
C MET A 321 -19.19 3.92 17.14
N LEU A 322 -17.87 4.06 17.36
CA LEU A 322 -16.96 2.92 17.51
C LEU A 322 -17.33 2.05 18.70
N ASN A 323 -17.61 2.64 19.87
CA ASN A 323 -18.07 1.91 21.04
C ASN A 323 -19.41 1.20 20.79
N ALA A 324 -20.37 1.88 20.18
CA ALA A 324 -21.65 1.28 19.82
C ALA A 324 -21.50 0.11 18.83
N LEU A 325 -20.58 0.23 17.89
CA LEU A 325 -20.26 -0.85 16.93
C LEU A 325 -19.66 -2.06 17.65
N ASP A 326 -18.68 -1.84 18.55
CA ASP A 326 -18.09 -2.94 19.33
C ASP A 326 -19.12 -3.67 20.18
N GLU A 327 -19.98 -2.93 20.91
CA GLU A 327 -21.06 -3.50 21.73
C GLU A 327 -21.98 -4.40 20.89
N ARG A 328 -22.37 -3.95 19.69
CA ARG A 328 -23.23 -4.71 18.79
C ARG A 328 -22.54 -5.95 18.24
N LEU A 329 -21.28 -5.82 17.75
CA LEU A 329 -20.50 -6.95 17.23
C LEU A 329 -20.23 -7.99 18.33
N THR A 330 -19.97 -7.53 19.55
CA THR A 330 -19.77 -8.43 20.70
C THR A 330 -21.05 -9.21 21.02
N ALA A 331 -22.21 -8.54 21.02
CA ALA A 331 -23.50 -9.20 21.21
C ALA A 331 -23.83 -10.24 20.14
N GLU A 332 -23.34 -10.04 18.92
CA GLU A 332 -23.50 -10.97 17.79
C GLU A 332 -22.43 -12.08 17.77
N GLY A 333 -21.45 -12.06 18.69
CA GLY A 333 -20.32 -13.02 18.68
C GLY A 333 -19.33 -12.82 17.54
N ASN A 334 -19.33 -11.67 16.87
CA ASN A 334 -18.42 -11.37 15.78
C ASN A 334 -17.04 -10.93 16.33
N SER A 335 -15.96 -11.57 15.86
CA SER A 335 -14.58 -11.35 16.34
C SER A 335 -13.74 -10.41 15.47
N ALA A 336 -14.28 -9.88 14.36
CA ALA A 336 -13.55 -8.97 13.48
C ALA A 336 -12.99 -7.77 14.27
N LYS A 337 -11.75 -7.38 13.98
CA LYS A 337 -11.14 -6.16 14.54
C LYS A 337 -11.70 -4.92 13.84
N ILE A 338 -11.84 -3.83 14.56
CA ILE A 338 -12.26 -2.54 14.02
C ILE A 338 -11.03 -1.66 13.85
N VAL A 339 -10.77 -1.23 12.62
CA VAL A 339 -9.68 -0.30 12.29
C VAL A 339 -10.27 1.09 12.09
N PHE A 340 -9.92 2.02 12.96
CA PHE A 340 -10.34 3.41 12.88
C PHE A 340 -9.19 4.32 12.52
N ILE A 341 -9.48 5.48 11.90
CA ILE A 341 -8.46 6.32 11.27
C ILE A 341 -8.25 7.65 12.01
N MET A 342 -7.00 7.98 12.22
CA MET A 342 -6.52 9.31 12.56
C MET A 342 -6.17 10.05 11.26
N TYR A 343 -7.08 10.92 10.80
CA TYR A 343 -6.99 11.58 9.50
C TYR A 343 -7.76 12.91 9.50
N VAL A 344 -7.25 13.93 8.90
CA VAL A 344 -7.82 15.29 8.82
C VAL A 344 -8.41 15.75 10.18
N ASP A 345 -9.71 15.97 10.31
CA ASP A 345 -10.34 16.45 11.54
C ASP A 345 -10.25 15.45 12.72
N THR A 346 -10.07 14.15 12.46
CA THR A 346 -9.85 13.12 13.49
C THR A 346 -8.37 12.97 13.88
N LEU A 347 -7.46 13.80 13.36
CA LEU A 347 -6.11 13.92 13.92
C LEU A 347 -6.17 14.31 15.41
N TRP A 348 -7.05 15.26 15.77
CA TRP A 348 -7.22 15.64 17.15
C TRP A 348 -7.95 14.53 17.93
N PRO A 349 -7.42 14.11 19.09
CA PRO A 349 -8.08 13.10 19.91
C PRO A 349 -9.43 13.59 20.44
N PRO A 350 -10.33 12.69 20.85
CA PRO A 350 -11.55 13.04 21.54
C PRO A 350 -11.23 13.73 22.87
N ILE A 351 -12.14 14.60 23.33
CA ILE A 351 -12.00 15.33 24.59
C ILE A 351 -12.75 14.60 25.72
N GLU A 352 -13.94 14.09 25.45
CA GLU A 352 -14.83 13.49 26.44
C GLU A 352 -14.86 11.97 26.34
N GLU A 353 -14.81 11.42 25.14
CA GLU A 353 -15.03 10.01 24.88
C GLU A 353 -13.72 9.18 24.92
N LYS A 354 -13.85 7.88 25.26
CA LYS A 354 -12.75 6.91 25.23
C LYS A 354 -13.24 5.59 24.67
N LEU A 355 -12.35 4.82 24.07
CA LEU A 355 -12.66 3.46 23.64
C LEU A 355 -12.75 2.52 24.86
N HIS A 356 -13.86 1.79 24.97
CA HIS A 356 -14.17 0.94 26.14
C HIS A 356 -13.45 -0.41 26.08
N ASN A 357 -13.26 -0.95 24.87
CA ASN A 357 -12.65 -2.26 24.64
C ASN A 357 -11.41 -2.14 23.74
N PRO A 358 -10.23 -1.77 24.28
CA PRO A 358 -9.04 -1.56 23.45
C PRO A 358 -8.60 -2.78 22.62
N SER A 359 -8.98 -3.99 23.05
CA SER A 359 -8.62 -5.22 22.34
C SER A 359 -9.34 -5.40 21.00
N ARG A 360 -10.48 -4.72 20.81
CA ARG A 360 -11.26 -4.71 19.56
C ARG A 360 -10.66 -3.84 18.48
N PHE A 361 -9.95 -2.77 18.88
CA PHE A 361 -9.61 -1.67 18.01
C PHE A 361 -8.15 -1.65 17.61
N ILE A 362 -7.90 -1.07 16.43
CA ILE A 362 -6.58 -0.75 15.93
C ILE A 362 -6.64 0.65 15.31
N LEU A 363 -5.70 1.51 15.67
CA LEU A 363 -5.60 2.85 15.11
C LEU A 363 -4.73 2.83 13.85
N VAL A 364 -5.30 3.23 12.73
CA VAL A 364 -4.51 3.53 11.54
C VAL A 364 -4.26 5.04 11.43
N THR A 365 -3.03 5.40 11.16
CA THR A 365 -2.60 6.79 11.05
C THR A 365 -2.29 7.09 9.59
N ALA A 366 -3.14 7.90 8.96
CA ALA A 366 -2.87 8.37 7.60
C ALA A 366 -1.84 9.49 7.65
N CYS A 367 -0.65 9.17 7.19
CA CYS A 367 0.46 10.09 7.11
C CYS A 367 0.52 10.66 5.70
N GLY A 368 0.34 11.97 5.58
CA GLY A 368 0.77 12.67 4.38
C GLY A 368 2.27 12.39 4.13
N PRO A 369 2.69 12.40 2.88
CA PRO A 369 4.04 11.98 2.53
C PRO A 369 5.10 12.95 3.00
N VAL A 370 6.13 12.42 3.61
CA VAL A 370 7.40 13.11 3.88
C VAL A 370 8.53 12.22 3.43
N MET A 371 8.89 12.36 2.18
CA MET A 371 9.94 11.56 1.56
C MET A 371 11.36 12.02 1.88
N ASN A 372 11.53 13.26 2.33
CA ASN A 372 12.85 13.83 2.57
C ASN A 372 13.39 13.63 3.99
N LYS A 373 12.61 13.00 4.87
CA LYS A 373 13.03 12.75 6.26
C LYS A 373 12.58 11.38 6.73
N PRO A 374 13.48 10.55 7.27
CA PRO A 374 13.10 9.29 7.86
C PRO A 374 12.08 9.48 8.97
N PHE A 375 11.21 8.49 9.14
CA PHE A 375 10.29 8.43 10.26
C PHE A 375 11.08 8.41 11.58
N GLY A 376 10.89 9.37 12.44
CA GLY A 376 11.61 9.46 13.72
C GLY A 376 11.99 10.87 14.15
N GLU A 377 12.02 11.85 13.24
CA GLU A 377 12.19 13.24 13.64
C GLU A 377 11.03 13.68 14.56
N ARG A 378 11.33 14.50 15.57
CA ARG A 378 10.34 15.01 16.52
C ARG A 378 9.98 16.44 16.16
N TYR A 379 8.68 16.74 16.11
CA TYR A 379 8.18 18.08 16.18
C TYR A 379 8.13 18.54 17.64
N ASN A 380 8.76 19.69 17.94
CA ASN A 380 8.85 20.20 19.32
C ASN A 380 7.65 21.05 19.76
N GLY A 381 6.65 21.24 18.89
CA GLY A 381 5.39 21.88 19.23
C GLY A 381 4.37 20.91 19.82
N GLY A 382 3.38 21.42 20.55
CA GLY A 382 2.22 20.65 21.00
C GLY A 382 1.16 20.46 19.91
N VAL A 383 0.10 19.70 20.22
CA VAL A 383 -1.08 19.62 19.37
C VAL A 383 -1.72 21.02 19.27
N PRO A 384 -1.89 21.58 18.06
CA PRO A 384 -2.52 22.88 17.89
C PRO A 384 -4.01 22.79 18.25
N PRO A 385 -4.68 23.89 18.61
CA PRO A 385 -6.11 23.88 18.88
C PRO A 385 -6.89 23.52 17.60
N TRP A 386 -7.85 22.59 17.72
CA TRP A 386 -8.77 22.31 16.64
C TRP A 386 -9.85 23.39 16.54
N VAL A 387 -10.15 23.83 15.33
CA VAL A 387 -11.21 24.79 15.05
C VAL A 387 -12.11 24.22 13.95
N ARG A 388 -13.42 24.12 14.23
CA ARG A 388 -14.42 23.56 13.31
C ARG A 388 -14.36 24.25 11.94
N ASN A 389 -14.29 23.44 10.89
CA ASN A 389 -14.25 23.87 9.49
C ASN A 389 -13.15 24.91 9.16
N LYS A 390 -12.07 24.88 9.93
CA LYS A 390 -10.84 25.67 9.70
C LYS A 390 -9.61 24.80 9.87
N PHE A 391 -9.59 23.68 9.16
CA PHE A 391 -8.48 22.73 9.23
C PHE A 391 -7.19 23.40 8.74
N ALA A 392 -6.20 23.43 9.61
CA ALA A 392 -4.85 23.90 9.31
C ALA A 392 -3.85 23.15 10.19
N LEU A 393 -2.74 22.71 9.61
CA LEU A 393 -1.62 22.11 10.33
C LEU A 393 -0.43 23.07 10.31
N PRO A 394 0.17 23.39 11.49
CA PRO A 394 1.27 24.36 11.59
C PRO A 394 2.60 23.85 11.05
N ALA A 395 2.74 22.54 10.89
CA ALA A 395 3.91 21.90 10.32
C ALA A 395 3.51 20.57 9.68
N ARG A 396 4.42 19.96 8.93
CA ARG A 396 4.11 18.79 8.13
C ARG A 396 4.78 17.54 8.59
N GLY A 397 4.15 16.45 8.10
CA GLY A 397 4.77 15.17 8.00
C GLY A 397 4.76 14.37 9.27
N LEU A 398 5.53 13.33 9.24
CA LEU A 398 5.66 12.34 10.30
C LEU A 398 5.95 12.91 11.69
N PRO A 399 6.80 13.96 11.86
CA PRO A 399 7.01 14.57 13.16
C PRO A 399 5.74 15.11 13.81
N MET A 400 4.88 15.78 13.04
CA MET A 400 3.60 16.30 13.50
C MET A 400 2.60 15.16 13.77
N ILE A 401 2.53 14.20 12.86
CA ILE A 401 1.65 13.02 13.00
C ILE A 401 1.96 12.25 14.29
N ARG A 402 3.25 12.14 14.67
CA ARG A 402 3.67 11.53 15.92
C ARG A 402 3.09 12.25 17.14
N VAL A 403 3.07 13.60 17.14
CA VAL A 403 2.49 14.39 18.24
C VAL A 403 1.00 14.09 18.40
N PHE A 404 0.25 14.00 17.30
CA PHE A 404 -1.16 13.62 17.35
C PHE A 404 -1.34 12.16 17.78
N SER A 405 -0.53 11.23 17.29
CA SER A 405 -0.58 9.82 17.71
C SER A 405 -0.29 9.66 19.20
N ASP A 406 0.64 10.43 19.77
CA ASP A 406 0.91 10.43 21.19
C ASP A 406 -0.26 11.05 22.00
N ALA A 407 -0.89 12.10 21.49
CA ALA A 407 -2.06 12.70 22.11
C ALA A 407 -3.26 11.72 22.16
N TRP A 408 -3.45 10.91 21.13
CA TRP A 408 -4.49 9.88 21.09
C TRP A 408 -4.35 8.79 22.16
N LYS A 409 -3.16 8.62 22.75
CA LYS A 409 -2.95 7.64 23.85
C LYS A 409 -3.84 7.90 25.06
N SER A 410 -4.33 9.13 25.24
CA SER A 410 -5.28 9.47 26.30
C SER A 410 -6.65 8.80 26.13
N ALA A 411 -7.05 8.50 24.91
CA ALA A 411 -8.33 7.88 24.56
C ALA A 411 -8.19 6.41 24.11
N PHE A 412 -7.02 6.07 23.53
CA PHE A 412 -6.71 4.74 23.02
C PHE A 412 -5.19 4.47 23.05
N ASP A 413 -4.76 3.60 23.93
CA ASP A 413 -3.36 3.13 24.01
C ASP A 413 -3.23 1.67 23.54
N GLY A 414 -3.83 1.37 22.40
CA GLY A 414 -3.79 0.07 21.74
C GLY A 414 -2.87 0.04 20.51
N PRO A 415 -2.92 -1.06 19.76
CA PRO A 415 -2.10 -1.27 18.57
C PRO A 415 -2.39 -0.20 17.51
N ARG A 416 -1.32 0.23 16.83
CA ARG A 416 -1.39 1.26 15.79
C ARG A 416 -0.42 0.99 14.67
N PHE A 417 -0.79 1.33 13.43
CA PHE A 417 0.09 1.24 12.27
C PHE A 417 -0.10 2.43 11.32
N ILE A 418 0.77 2.54 10.34
CA ILE A 418 0.81 3.65 9.40
C ILE A 418 0.07 3.28 8.12
N PHE A 419 -0.70 4.22 7.58
CA PHE A 419 -1.21 4.25 6.23
C PHE A 419 -0.41 5.30 5.46
N ASP A 420 0.57 4.86 4.65
CA ASP A 420 1.44 5.76 3.91
C ASP A 420 0.99 5.93 2.45
N TYR A 421 1.51 6.97 1.79
CA TYR A 421 1.23 7.30 0.40
C TYR A 421 2.48 7.32 -0.48
N VAL A 422 3.55 6.66 -0.05
CA VAL A 422 4.84 6.67 -0.76
C VAL A 422 4.67 6.21 -2.20
N PHE A 423 3.97 5.11 -2.43
CA PHE A 423 3.73 4.56 -3.75
C PHE A 423 2.45 5.08 -4.43
N TYR A 424 1.83 6.12 -3.90
CA TYR A 424 0.73 6.80 -4.59
C TYR A 424 1.26 7.89 -5.54
N THR A 425 2.09 8.83 -5.07
CA THR A 425 2.64 9.90 -5.92
C THR A 425 4.12 10.20 -5.70
N PHE A 426 4.71 9.80 -4.55
CA PHE A 426 6.05 10.27 -4.18
C PHE A 426 7.17 9.52 -4.89
N HIS A 427 6.96 8.26 -5.22
CA HIS A 427 7.90 7.47 -5.99
C HIS A 427 8.29 8.14 -7.33
N TYR A 428 7.41 8.95 -7.94
CA TYR A 428 7.75 9.73 -9.14
C TYR A 428 8.79 10.82 -8.91
N SER A 429 9.06 11.21 -7.65
CA SER A 429 10.09 12.19 -7.33
C SER A 429 11.52 11.62 -7.32
N ASP A 430 11.65 10.31 -7.30
CA ASP A 430 12.94 9.59 -7.40
C ASP A 430 12.89 8.58 -8.57
N PRO A 431 13.18 9.00 -9.81
CA PRO A 431 13.08 8.10 -10.96
C PRO A 431 14.00 6.87 -10.87
N GLY A 432 15.11 6.94 -10.15
CA GLY A 432 16.00 5.78 -9.96
C GLY A 432 15.59 4.84 -8.84
N TYR A 433 14.68 5.22 -7.96
CA TYR A 433 14.20 4.46 -6.79
C TYR A 433 15.26 4.16 -5.70
N MET A 434 16.49 4.61 -5.86
CA MET A 434 17.57 4.25 -4.92
C MET A 434 17.50 5.07 -3.63
N ASN A 435 17.21 6.38 -3.71
CA ASN A 435 17.00 7.21 -2.52
C ASN A 435 15.69 6.88 -1.81
N LEU A 436 14.63 6.66 -2.57
CA LEU A 436 13.34 6.17 -2.07
C LEU A 436 13.52 4.90 -1.23
N THR A 437 14.27 3.92 -1.76
CA THR A 437 14.55 2.65 -1.07
C THR A 437 15.27 2.88 0.25
N ARG A 438 16.30 3.74 0.27
CA ARG A 438 17.05 4.07 1.51
C ARG A 438 16.20 4.77 2.55
N GLN A 439 15.34 5.69 2.13
CA GLN A 439 14.42 6.41 3.02
C GLN A 439 13.36 5.49 3.64
N LEU A 440 12.79 4.58 2.83
CA LEU A 440 11.87 3.56 3.33
C LEU A 440 12.57 2.65 4.36
N ALA A 441 13.77 2.18 4.06
CA ALA A 441 14.55 1.35 4.97
C ALA A 441 14.83 2.05 6.31
N ALA A 442 15.23 3.31 6.26
CA ALA A 442 15.46 4.12 7.45
C ALA A 442 14.18 4.33 8.26
N SER A 443 13.04 4.56 7.58
CA SER A 443 11.74 4.72 8.22
C SER A 443 11.30 3.45 8.96
N VAL A 444 11.39 2.29 8.31
CA VAL A 444 11.02 1.00 8.91
C VAL A 444 11.87 0.70 10.16
N LYS A 445 13.17 0.95 10.11
CA LYS A 445 14.07 0.73 11.25
C LYS A 445 13.79 1.65 12.45
N ASN A 446 13.09 2.76 12.24
CA ASN A 446 12.74 3.72 13.30
C ASN A 446 11.32 3.52 13.87
N PHE A 447 10.54 2.56 13.40
CA PHE A 447 9.15 2.37 13.90
C PHE A 447 9.11 1.98 15.38
N ASP A 448 10.05 1.20 15.88
CA ASP A 448 10.12 0.82 17.29
C ASP A 448 10.13 2.03 18.23
N GLU A 449 10.85 3.10 17.87
CA GLU A 449 10.89 4.33 18.65
C GLU A 449 9.56 5.11 18.66
N THR A 450 8.69 4.82 17.70
CA THR A 450 7.42 5.55 17.51
C THR A 450 6.22 4.79 18.04
N GLY A 451 6.38 3.49 18.32
CA GLY A 451 5.32 2.60 18.78
C GLY A 451 4.31 2.22 17.67
N PHE A 452 4.69 2.39 16.39
CA PHE A 452 3.90 1.87 15.28
C PHE A 452 4.28 0.43 14.98
N LEU A 453 3.27 -0.39 14.68
CA LEU A 453 3.39 -1.83 14.49
C LEU A 453 3.41 -2.23 13.00
N GLY A 454 3.85 -1.34 12.13
CA GLY A 454 4.01 -1.62 10.71
C GLY A 454 3.33 -0.62 9.78
N VAL A 455 3.15 -1.03 8.54
CA VAL A 455 2.67 -0.19 7.43
C VAL A 455 1.63 -0.93 6.58
N MET A 456 0.59 -0.21 6.23
CA MET A 456 -0.26 -0.47 5.08
C MET A 456 0.03 0.62 4.04
N SER A 457 0.64 0.25 2.92
CA SER A 457 1.01 1.20 1.88
C SER A 457 -0.15 1.44 0.92
N CYS A 458 -0.65 2.68 0.86
CA CYS A 458 -1.61 3.12 -0.14
C CYS A 458 -0.90 3.32 -1.47
N GLN A 459 -1.33 2.64 -2.52
CA GLN A 459 -0.57 2.57 -3.75
C GLN A 459 -1.41 2.67 -5.01
N THR A 460 -0.73 3.12 -6.09
CA THR A 460 -1.23 2.91 -7.45
C THR A 460 -1.15 1.45 -7.89
N GLN A 461 -0.44 0.60 -7.16
CA GLN A 461 -0.05 -0.78 -7.49
C GLN A 461 0.73 -0.93 -8.82
N ARG A 462 1.06 0.16 -9.47
CA ARG A 462 1.90 0.24 -10.67
C ARG A 462 3.22 0.96 -10.36
N ALA A 463 3.80 0.66 -9.18
CA ALA A 463 5.01 1.27 -8.63
C ALA A 463 6.25 0.39 -8.86
N PHE A 464 6.34 -0.25 -10.05
CA PHE A 464 7.43 -1.17 -10.43
C PHE A 464 8.27 -0.64 -11.58
N PHE A 465 8.28 0.69 -11.78
CA PHE A 465 9.05 1.36 -12.80
C PHE A 465 10.00 2.39 -12.15
N PRO A 466 11.33 2.14 -12.14
CA PRO A 466 12.10 1.19 -12.95
C PRO A 466 12.25 -0.22 -12.37
N SER A 467 11.87 -0.45 -11.10
CA SER A 467 12.06 -1.75 -10.46
C SER A 467 11.13 -1.94 -9.26
N GLY A 468 10.98 -3.17 -8.79
CA GLY A 468 10.27 -3.51 -7.54
C GLY A 468 11.14 -3.46 -6.28
N LEU A 469 12.36 -2.90 -6.36
CA LEU A 469 13.30 -2.86 -5.25
C LEU A 469 12.71 -2.27 -3.96
N PRO A 470 12.05 -1.07 -3.97
CA PRO A 470 11.55 -0.46 -2.75
C PRO A 470 10.49 -1.32 -2.05
N MET A 471 9.56 -1.89 -2.81
CA MET A 471 8.49 -2.75 -2.28
C MET A 471 9.03 -4.06 -1.71
N SER A 472 9.91 -4.73 -2.44
CA SER A 472 10.54 -5.97 -1.99
C SER A 472 11.32 -5.75 -0.69
N LEU A 473 12.10 -4.68 -0.63
CA LEU A 473 12.90 -4.35 0.54
C LEU A 473 12.04 -3.96 1.73
N MET A 474 10.94 -3.23 1.51
CA MET A 474 10.00 -2.86 2.57
C MET A 474 9.41 -4.11 3.24
N GLY A 475 8.98 -5.11 2.47
CA GLY A 475 8.45 -6.37 3.00
C GLY A 475 9.50 -7.15 3.82
N GLU A 476 10.71 -7.29 3.29
CA GLU A 476 11.81 -7.99 3.98
C GLU A 476 12.22 -7.29 5.30
N LEU A 477 12.30 -5.96 5.32
CA LEU A 477 12.66 -5.19 6.51
C LEU A 477 11.52 -5.13 7.54
N LEU A 478 10.26 -5.06 7.13
CA LEU A 478 9.13 -5.14 8.06
C LEU A 478 9.04 -6.51 8.73
N PHE A 479 9.51 -7.55 8.04
CA PHE A 479 9.59 -8.90 8.61
C PHE A 479 10.80 -9.07 9.52
N ASP A 480 11.97 -8.56 9.12
CA ASP A 480 13.22 -8.66 9.88
C ASP A 480 14.08 -7.39 9.74
N THR A 481 13.97 -6.49 10.73
CA THR A 481 14.74 -5.22 10.77
C THR A 481 16.24 -5.40 10.93
N SER A 482 16.69 -6.59 11.33
CA SER A 482 18.12 -6.90 11.50
C SER A 482 18.86 -7.06 10.16
N HIS A 483 18.14 -7.20 9.05
CA HIS A 483 18.75 -7.32 7.74
C HIS A 483 19.56 -6.08 7.37
N ASP A 484 20.73 -6.32 6.76
CA ASP A 484 21.53 -5.25 6.17
C ASP A 484 20.86 -4.70 4.92
N THR A 485 20.45 -3.43 4.97
CA THR A 485 19.78 -2.73 3.85
C THR A 485 20.60 -2.79 2.56
N LYS A 486 21.93 -2.57 2.66
CA LYS A 486 22.80 -2.57 1.47
C LYS A 486 22.87 -3.97 0.85
N GLY A 487 23.01 -4.99 1.69
CA GLY A 487 23.03 -6.38 1.24
C GLY A 487 21.71 -6.81 0.58
N LEU A 488 20.56 -6.39 1.13
CA LEU A 488 19.26 -6.64 0.50
C LEU A 488 19.13 -5.95 -0.87
N MET A 489 19.56 -4.69 -0.98
CA MET A 489 19.55 -3.96 -2.26
C MET A 489 20.43 -4.67 -3.29
N GLU A 490 21.67 -5.04 -2.92
CA GLU A 490 22.59 -5.76 -3.81
C GLU A 490 22.02 -7.11 -4.26
N CYS A 491 21.46 -7.90 -3.35
CA CYS A 491 20.81 -9.17 -3.68
C CYS A 491 19.66 -8.97 -4.68
N TYR A 492 18.78 -7.99 -4.43
CA TYR A 492 17.68 -7.69 -5.35
C TYR A 492 18.21 -7.31 -6.74
N MET A 493 19.16 -6.39 -6.82
CA MET A 493 19.72 -5.93 -8.10
C MET A 493 20.36 -7.08 -8.88
N LYS A 494 21.11 -7.95 -8.19
CA LYS A 494 21.70 -9.15 -8.80
C LYS A 494 20.64 -10.10 -9.36
N ASP A 495 19.56 -10.34 -8.62
CA ASP A 495 18.49 -11.23 -9.01
C ASP A 495 17.67 -10.64 -10.18
N ALA A 496 17.41 -9.34 -10.17
CA ALA A 496 16.63 -8.63 -11.18
C ALA A 496 17.41 -8.39 -12.50
N PHE A 497 18.73 -8.16 -12.44
CA PHE A 497 19.52 -7.71 -13.61
C PHE A 497 20.65 -8.69 -14.01
N GLY A 498 20.93 -9.73 -13.22
CA GLY A 498 21.92 -10.75 -13.54
C GLY A 498 23.35 -10.23 -13.50
N LYS A 499 24.19 -10.66 -14.47
CA LYS A 499 25.64 -10.41 -14.45
C LYS A 499 26.04 -8.93 -14.47
N ASP A 500 25.25 -8.08 -15.12
CA ASP A 500 25.52 -6.65 -15.26
C ASP A 500 24.78 -5.79 -14.20
N TYR A 501 24.34 -6.41 -13.10
CA TYR A 501 23.56 -5.73 -12.05
C TYR A 501 24.28 -4.52 -11.44
N GLN A 502 25.61 -4.54 -11.36
CA GLN A 502 26.39 -3.42 -10.83
C GLN A 502 26.23 -2.18 -11.71
N LEU A 503 26.28 -2.36 -13.03
CA LEU A 503 26.09 -1.27 -14.00
C LEU A 503 24.65 -0.72 -13.95
N ALA A 504 23.64 -1.59 -13.79
CA ALA A 504 22.26 -1.16 -13.57
C ALA A 504 22.12 -0.37 -12.25
N THR A 505 22.81 -0.81 -11.21
CA THR A 505 22.83 -0.11 -9.90
C THR A 505 23.47 1.27 -10.06
N GLU A 506 24.64 1.37 -10.68
CA GLU A 506 25.35 2.64 -10.92
C GLU A 506 24.48 3.62 -11.73
N TYR A 507 23.82 3.15 -12.76
CA TYR A 507 22.87 3.97 -13.54
C TYR A 507 21.72 4.51 -12.68
N LEU A 508 21.02 3.65 -11.94
CA LEU A 508 19.88 4.05 -11.12
C LEU A 508 20.30 4.95 -9.95
N GLU A 509 21.48 4.70 -9.36
CA GLU A 509 22.06 5.58 -8.32
C GLU A 509 22.34 6.97 -8.86
N GLU A 510 22.91 7.07 -10.05
CA GLU A 510 23.23 8.37 -10.64
C GLU A 510 21.96 9.15 -11.02
N ILE A 511 20.95 8.46 -11.58
CA ILE A 511 19.63 9.07 -11.84
C ILE A 511 19.00 9.57 -10.52
N SER A 512 18.93 8.75 -9.48
CA SER A 512 18.42 9.17 -8.17
C SER A 512 19.15 10.38 -7.62
N ARG A 513 20.48 10.38 -7.66
CA ARG A 513 21.34 11.47 -7.17
C ARG A 513 21.08 12.81 -7.89
N ILE A 514 20.94 12.76 -9.20
CA ILE A 514 20.73 13.97 -10.02
C ILE A 514 19.35 14.56 -9.74
N PHE A 515 18.32 13.74 -9.77
CA PHE A 515 16.96 14.23 -9.54
C PHE A 515 16.75 14.72 -8.10
N GLU A 516 17.29 14.04 -7.08
CA GLU A 516 17.27 14.53 -5.70
C GLU A 516 17.95 15.89 -5.56
N ALA A 517 19.15 16.06 -6.13
CA ALA A 517 19.90 17.31 -6.08
C ALA A 517 19.20 18.47 -6.83
N SER A 518 18.29 18.15 -7.74
CA SER A 518 17.50 19.15 -8.49
C SER A 518 16.25 19.61 -7.76
N LEU A 519 15.82 18.86 -6.73
CA LEU A 519 14.65 19.16 -5.91
C LEU A 519 15.10 19.89 -4.63
N SER A 520 14.44 20.97 -4.28
CA SER A 520 14.45 21.51 -2.93
C SER A 520 13.08 21.29 -2.31
N PHE A 521 13.06 20.81 -1.08
CA PHE A 521 11.83 20.62 -0.33
C PHE A 521 11.65 21.80 0.60
N ASP A 522 10.54 22.52 0.44
CA ASP A 522 10.15 23.58 1.35
C ASP A 522 9.30 22.98 2.47
N ASP A 523 9.80 23.05 3.71
CA ASP A 523 9.09 22.63 4.92
C ASP A 523 8.02 23.65 5.35
N SER A 524 7.68 24.63 4.50
CA SER A 524 6.66 25.62 4.81
C SER A 524 5.28 25.02 5.03
N ASP A 525 4.48 25.67 5.87
CA ASP A 525 3.17 25.25 6.34
C ASP A 525 2.24 24.71 5.27
N VAL A 526 1.61 23.54 5.56
CA VAL A 526 0.52 23.01 4.76
C VAL A 526 -0.76 23.70 5.12
N THR A 527 -1.26 24.52 4.24
CA THR A 527 -2.63 24.99 4.32
C THR A 527 -3.49 24.17 3.36
N PHE A 528 -4.42 23.38 3.91
CA PHE A 528 -5.52 22.85 3.10
C PHE A 528 -6.47 24.00 2.86
N VAL A 529 -6.40 24.64 1.71
CA VAL A 529 -7.37 25.65 1.31
C VAL A 529 -8.53 24.92 0.64
N ASN A 530 -9.64 24.83 1.34
CA ASN A 530 -10.90 24.37 0.80
C ASN A 530 -11.80 25.59 0.58
N ASP A 531 -11.98 25.99 -0.68
CA ASP A 531 -12.95 27.00 -1.08
C ASP A 531 -14.32 26.41 -1.45
N GLY A 532 -14.54 25.12 -1.14
CA GLY A 532 -15.76 24.38 -1.47
C GLY A 532 -15.90 24.04 -2.96
N LYS A 533 -14.92 24.39 -3.80
CA LYS A 533 -14.95 24.16 -5.26
C LYS A 533 -13.72 23.43 -5.80
N THR A 534 -12.59 23.52 -5.10
CA THR A 534 -11.34 22.91 -5.52
C THR A 534 -10.64 22.25 -4.34
N GLN A 535 -10.36 20.95 -4.45
CA GLN A 535 -9.38 20.29 -3.59
C GLN A 535 -7.97 20.72 -4.02
N THR A 536 -7.52 21.86 -3.61
CA THR A 536 -6.10 22.13 -3.59
C THR A 536 -5.55 21.64 -2.25
N THR A 537 -5.22 20.37 -2.16
CA THR A 537 -4.18 19.92 -1.25
C THR A 537 -2.90 20.62 -1.69
N LYS A 538 -2.64 21.80 -1.15
CA LYS A 538 -1.28 22.30 -1.13
C LYS A 538 -0.51 21.39 -0.18
N THR A 539 -0.17 20.20 -0.67
CA THR A 539 0.83 19.37 -0.01
C THR A 539 2.10 20.18 -0.04
N GLY A 540 2.62 20.56 1.10
CA GLY A 540 3.76 21.42 1.21
C GLY A 540 5.11 20.78 1.01
N THR A 541 5.17 19.84 0.21
CA THR A 541 6.33 19.59 -0.58
C THR A 541 6.15 20.42 -1.85
N LYS A 542 6.37 21.73 -1.77
CA LYS A 542 6.87 22.41 -2.93
C LYS A 542 8.20 21.75 -3.24
N SER A 543 8.19 20.79 -4.13
CA SER A 543 9.40 20.40 -4.84
C SER A 543 9.75 21.64 -5.70
N ILE A 544 10.47 22.56 -5.10
CA ILE A 544 10.99 23.69 -5.83
C ILE A 544 12.16 23.11 -6.64
N ILE A 545 11.96 22.90 -7.91
CA ILE A 545 13.07 22.78 -8.86
C ILE A 545 13.71 24.16 -8.84
N GLY A 546 14.64 24.36 -7.94
CA GLY A 546 14.83 25.72 -7.44
C GLY A 546 16.17 26.34 -7.71
N SER A 547 17.15 25.62 -8.21
CA SER A 547 18.42 26.33 -8.49
C SER A 547 18.89 26.10 -9.93
N THR A 548 19.48 27.12 -10.51
CA THR A 548 20.26 27.02 -11.77
C THR A 548 21.21 25.82 -11.72
N LYS A 549 21.82 25.57 -10.58
CA LYS A 549 22.72 24.44 -10.34
C LYS A 549 22.03 23.07 -10.47
N GLY A 550 20.81 22.93 -9.92
CA GLY A 550 20.01 21.71 -10.12
C GLY A 550 19.62 21.49 -11.57
N GLY A 551 19.26 22.60 -12.28
CA GLY A 551 18.99 22.55 -13.71
C GLY A 551 20.21 22.14 -14.54
N ASP A 552 21.39 22.60 -14.19
CA ASP A 552 22.63 22.19 -14.89
C ASP A 552 22.93 20.69 -14.68
N LEU A 553 22.61 20.16 -13.50
CA LEU A 553 22.74 18.72 -13.24
C LEU A 553 21.77 17.89 -14.09
N VAL A 554 20.46 18.22 -14.10
CA VAL A 554 19.50 17.43 -14.91
C VAL A 554 19.77 17.51 -16.40
N ALA A 555 20.44 18.58 -16.88
CA ALA A 555 20.87 18.69 -18.26
C ALA A 555 21.91 17.61 -18.67
N THR A 556 22.57 16.97 -17.72
CA THR A 556 23.53 15.87 -17.98
C THR A 556 22.88 14.49 -18.16
N VAL A 557 21.58 14.36 -17.80
CA VAL A 557 20.87 13.07 -17.86
C VAL A 557 20.89 12.43 -19.26
N PRO A 558 20.68 13.16 -20.38
CA PRO A 558 20.77 12.55 -21.71
C PRO A 558 22.11 11.86 -21.98
N ASP A 559 23.24 12.48 -21.62
CA ASP A 559 24.58 11.90 -21.83
C ASP A 559 24.79 10.64 -21.00
N ILE A 560 24.28 10.61 -19.76
CA ILE A 560 24.34 9.43 -18.87
C ILE A 560 23.51 8.29 -19.46
N VAL A 561 22.30 8.60 -19.91
CA VAL A 561 21.41 7.62 -20.54
C VAL A 561 22.05 7.05 -21.81
N ASP A 562 22.62 7.90 -22.65
CA ASP A 562 23.26 7.48 -23.89
C ASP A 562 24.48 6.60 -23.63
N ALA A 563 25.32 6.94 -22.65
CA ALA A 563 26.45 6.11 -22.22
C ALA A 563 26.02 4.72 -21.70
N PHE A 564 24.83 4.64 -21.04
CA PHE A 564 24.31 3.38 -20.50
C PHE A 564 23.53 2.55 -21.54
N SER A 565 23.03 3.15 -22.60
CA SER A 565 22.19 2.49 -23.61
C SER A 565 22.80 1.20 -24.22
N PRO A 566 24.11 1.10 -24.56
CA PRO A 566 24.69 -0.14 -25.08
C PRO A 566 24.64 -1.30 -24.05
N ILE A 567 24.66 -0.98 -22.76
CA ILE A 567 24.55 -1.98 -21.68
C ILE A 567 23.13 -2.56 -21.64
N ILE A 568 22.11 -1.71 -21.74
CA ILE A 568 20.71 -2.16 -21.83
C ILE A 568 20.54 -3.06 -23.05
N GLU A 569 20.94 -2.60 -24.23
CA GLU A 569 20.70 -3.29 -25.49
C GLU A 569 21.30 -4.71 -25.52
N ARG A 570 22.53 -4.88 -25.03
CA ARG A 570 23.15 -6.22 -24.97
C ARG A 570 22.43 -7.17 -23.99
N ASN A 571 21.72 -6.64 -22.99
CA ASN A 571 21.02 -7.42 -21.98
C ASN A 571 19.56 -7.75 -22.35
N LEU A 572 18.97 -7.13 -23.39
CA LEU A 572 17.64 -7.48 -23.90
C LEU A 572 17.56 -8.90 -24.48
N SER A 573 18.69 -9.55 -24.77
CA SER A 573 18.76 -10.93 -25.26
C SER A 573 19.09 -11.97 -24.19
N ILE A 574 19.10 -11.61 -22.91
CA ILE A 574 19.34 -12.55 -21.81
C ILE A 574 18.30 -13.67 -21.83
N ALA A 575 18.73 -14.91 -21.62
CA ALA A 575 17.87 -16.08 -21.66
C ALA A 575 16.84 -16.12 -20.51
N ASN A 576 17.17 -15.56 -19.34
CA ASN A 576 16.27 -15.53 -18.20
C ASN A 576 15.18 -14.46 -18.40
N ASP A 577 13.91 -14.90 -18.42
CA ASP A 577 12.76 -14.04 -18.70
C ASP A 577 12.59 -12.91 -17.68
N CYS A 578 12.78 -13.20 -16.39
CA CYS A 578 12.66 -12.21 -15.31
C CYS A 578 13.70 -11.09 -15.45
N GLN A 579 14.97 -11.46 -15.74
CA GLN A 579 16.04 -10.50 -15.93
C GLN A 579 15.87 -9.71 -17.24
N ARG A 580 15.46 -10.39 -18.31
CA ARG A 580 15.17 -9.74 -19.59
C ARG A 580 14.06 -8.69 -19.45
N GLU A 581 12.99 -9.00 -18.72
CA GLU A 581 11.93 -8.04 -18.46
C GLU A 581 12.43 -6.84 -17.66
N SER A 582 13.29 -7.04 -16.65
CA SER A 582 13.90 -5.93 -15.91
C SER A 582 14.71 -5.01 -16.81
N TRP A 583 15.50 -5.55 -17.73
CA TRP A 583 16.25 -4.76 -18.70
C TRP A 583 15.34 -4.06 -19.73
N LYS A 584 14.22 -4.69 -20.12
CA LYS A 584 13.21 -4.08 -20.97
C LYS A 584 12.55 -2.87 -20.29
N ILE A 585 12.23 -2.99 -19.00
CA ILE A 585 11.74 -1.85 -18.21
C ILE A 585 12.77 -0.72 -18.19
N LEU A 586 14.06 -1.01 -18.01
CA LEU A 586 15.12 0.02 -18.10
C LEU A 586 15.25 0.63 -19.50
N ALA A 587 14.95 -0.11 -20.56
CA ALA A 587 14.95 0.44 -21.90
C ALA A 587 13.86 1.53 -22.08
N PHE A 588 12.69 1.35 -21.49
CA PHE A 588 11.66 2.39 -21.46
C PHE A 588 12.01 3.52 -20.48
N HIS A 589 12.57 3.17 -19.34
CA HIS A 589 12.94 4.13 -18.30
C HIS A 589 13.99 5.15 -18.78
N ARG A 590 14.95 4.75 -19.62
CA ARG A 590 15.96 5.67 -20.17
C ARG A 590 15.35 6.84 -20.94
N GLU A 591 14.36 6.56 -21.81
CA GLU A 591 13.69 7.59 -22.59
C GLU A 591 12.80 8.47 -21.70
N TYR A 592 12.10 7.87 -20.74
CA TYR A 592 11.37 8.59 -19.70
C TYR A 592 12.27 9.58 -18.94
N CYS A 593 13.48 9.18 -18.52
CA CYS A 593 14.42 10.05 -17.82
C CYS A 593 14.91 11.22 -18.68
N LYS A 594 15.13 11.01 -19.98
CA LYS A 594 15.50 12.10 -20.90
C LYS A 594 14.40 13.16 -21.00
N TRP A 595 13.14 12.75 -21.12
CA TRP A 595 12.02 13.68 -21.16
C TRP A 595 11.82 14.40 -19.82
N LEU A 596 11.87 13.66 -18.73
CA LEU A 596 11.72 14.20 -17.40
C LEU A 596 12.82 15.25 -17.10
N SER A 597 14.04 15.01 -17.53
CA SER A 597 15.15 15.97 -17.39
C SER A 597 14.91 17.29 -18.12
N LYS A 598 14.29 17.26 -19.32
CA LYS A 598 13.90 18.48 -20.04
C LYS A 598 12.87 19.31 -19.28
N ILE A 599 11.87 18.63 -18.67
CA ILE A 599 10.85 19.30 -17.85
C ILE A 599 11.51 20.00 -16.66
N TYR A 600 12.37 19.27 -15.93
CA TYR A 600 13.07 19.81 -14.77
C TYR A 600 14.01 20.96 -15.13
N PHE A 601 14.70 20.85 -16.25
CA PHE A 601 15.55 21.93 -16.77
C PHE A 601 14.73 23.17 -17.08
N ALA A 602 13.61 23.07 -17.80
CA ALA A 602 12.73 24.18 -18.11
C ALA A 602 12.20 24.85 -16.83
N LEU A 603 11.79 24.07 -15.84
CA LEU A 603 11.33 24.59 -14.55
C LEU A 603 12.44 25.30 -13.77
N SER A 604 13.69 24.82 -13.84
CA SER A 604 14.85 25.48 -13.22
C SER A 604 15.14 26.86 -13.83
N ARG A 605 14.69 27.10 -15.06
CA ARG A 605 14.77 28.36 -15.78
C ARG A 605 13.46 29.18 -15.69
N ASN A 606 12.51 28.79 -14.85
CA ASN A 606 11.18 29.39 -14.70
C ASN A 606 10.36 29.42 -16.01
N SER A 607 10.62 28.48 -16.92
CA SER A 607 9.89 28.37 -18.19
C SER A 607 8.73 27.35 -18.06
N VAL A 608 7.62 27.78 -17.46
CA VAL A 608 6.41 26.94 -17.24
C VAL A 608 5.81 26.51 -18.57
N GLU A 609 5.76 27.38 -19.58
CA GLU A 609 5.24 27.06 -20.91
C GLU A 609 6.04 25.94 -21.57
N GLN A 610 7.39 26.02 -21.52
CA GLN A 610 8.26 24.98 -22.08
C GLN A 610 8.16 23.67 -21.29
N ALA A 611 8.00 23.73 -19.96
CA ALA A 611 7.80 22.55 -19.13
C ALA A 611 6.50 21.82 -19.47
N ASN A 612 5.39 22.54 -19.70
CA ASN A 612 4.13 21.95 -20.17
C ASN A 612 4.30 21.31 -21.57
N ALA A 613 4.95 21.99 -22.52
CA ALA A 613 5.19 21.42 -23.83
C ALA A 613 5.99 20.10 -23.77
N TYR A 614 7.03 20.06 -22.93
CA TYR A 614 7.79 18.80 -22.72
C TYR A 614 6.96 17.73 -21.98
N LEU A 615 6.04 18.11 -21.08
CA LEU A 615 5.12 17.16 -20.46
C LEU A 615 4.18 16.54 -21.50
N ASP A 616 3.63 17.34 -22.42
CA ASP A 616 2.77 16.85 -23.50
C ASP A 616 3.52 15.87 -24.41
N GLU A 617 4.77 16.17 -24.77
CA GLU A 617 5.62 15.29 -25.57
C GLU A 617 5.94 13.99 -24.80
N LEU A 618 6.23 14.06 -23.49
CA LEU A 618 6.45 12.89 -22.65
C LEU A 618 5.18 12.03 -22.57
N MET A 619 4.02 12.64 -22.37
CA MET A 619 2.74 11.92 -22.30
C MET A 619 2.39 11.25 -23.64
N ASP A 620 2.69 11.88 -24.77
CA ASP A 620 2.52 11.23 -26.07
C ASP A 620 3.45 10.01 -26.22
N HIS A 621 4.73 10.13 -25.81
CA HIS A 621 5.68 9.01 -25.81
C HIS A 621 5.20 7.87 -24.87
N LEU A 622 4.81 8.19 -23.62
CA LEU A 622 4.31 7.22 -22.66
C LEU A 622 3.03 6.52 -23.17
N SER A 623 2.15 7.25 -23.86
CA SER A 623 0.95 6.68 -24.47
C SER A 623 1.26 5.67 -25.58
N GLN A 624 2.37 5.86 -26.31
CA GLN A 624 2.82 4.89 -27.33
C GLN A 624 3.31 3.59 -26.73
N ILE A 625 3.98 3.66 -25.59
CA ILE A 625 4.58 2.49 -24.91
C ILE A 625 3.71 1.93 -23.78
N GLU A 626 2.55 2.52 -23.49
CA GLU A 626 1.68 2.06 -22.40
C GLU A 626 1.36 0.55 -22.48
N PRO A 627 1.09 -0.07 -23.65
CA PRO A 627 0.85 -1.51 -23.71
C PRO A 627 1.95 -2.37 -23.10
N GLU A 628 3.19 -1.87 -23.07
CA GLU A 628 4.37 -2.57 -22.54
C GLU A 628 4.64 -2.24 -21.06
N ILE A 629 4.27 -1.03 -20.62
CA ILE A 629 4.55 -0.55 -19.25
C ILE A 629 3.31 -0.45 -18.36
N HIS A 630 2.12 -0.71 -18.88
CA HIS A 630 0.85 -0.56 -18.18
C HIS A 630 0.81 -1.26 -16.80
N PRO A 631 1.39 -2.46 -16.60
CA PRO A 631 1.47 -3.09 -15.28
C PRO A 631 2.43 -2.40 -14.30
N TYR A 632 3.31 -1.52 -14.76
CA TYR A 632 4.42 -0.97 -13.97
C TYR A 632 4.30 0.53 -13.71
N PHE A 633 3.53 1.27 -14.53
CA PHE A 633 3.49 2.73 -14.53
C PHE A 633 2.06 3.26 -14.72
N ASP A 634 1.64 4.21 -13.86
CA ASP A 634 0.32 4.86 -13.93
C ASP A 634 0.42 6.24 -14.60
N LEU A 635 -0.03 6.32 -15.86
CA LEU A 635 0.00 7.57 -16.65
C LEU A 635 -0.87 8.67 -16.02
N VAL A 636 -2.04 8.31 -15.49
CA VAL A 636 -3.00 9.28 -14.94
C VAL A 636 -2.43 9.96 -13.70
N ILE A 637 -1.95 9.16 -12.75
CA ILE A 637 -1.39 9.69 -11.50
C ILE A 637 -0.06 10.40 -11.75
N PHE A 638 0.77 9.90 -12.67
CA PHE A 638 2.00 10.58 -13.08
C PHE A 638 1.72 11.98 -13.65
N LYS A 639 0.79 12.09 -14.63
CA LYS A 639 0.41 13.37 -15.23
C LYS A 639 -0.09 14.35 -14.17
N MET A 640 -1.03 13.91 -13.32
CA MET A 640 -1.55 14.71 -12.21
C MET A 640 -0.41 15.24 -11.32
N LYS A 641 0.56 14.40 -10.98
CA LYS A 641 1.72 14.79 -10.16
C LYS A 641 2.58 15.84 -10.86
N MET A 642 2.84 15.68 -12.15
CA MET A 642 3.66 16.61 -12.93
C MET A 642 2.96 17.96 -13.08
N GLU A 643 1.67 17.97 -13.38
CA GLU A 643 0.87 19.21 -13.48
C GLU A 643 0.86 19.98 -12.15
N GLN A 644 0.68 19.29 -11.01
CA GLN A 644 0.77 19.91 -9.69
C GLN A 644 2.16 20.52 -9.43
N MET A 645 3.22 19.85 -9.85
CA MET A 645 4.60 20.33 -9.69
C MET A 645 4.86 21.56 -10.57
N ILE A 646 4.38 21.57 -11.81
CA ILE A 646 4.51 22.70 -12.73
C ILE A 646 3.68 23.89 -12.25
N ALA A 647 2.44 23.70 -11.81
CA ALA A 647 1.57 24.73 -11.29
C ALA A 647 2.06 25.36 -9.97
N GLY A 648 2.88 24.66 -9.20
CA GLY A 648 3.49 25.15 -7.96
C GLY A 648 4.64 26.17 -8.17
N LYS A 649 5.04 26.38 -9.41
CA LYS A 649 6.05 27.38 -9.84
C LYS A 649 5.39 28.71 -10.21
#